data_eda4af54502d394a6b536921a0771d2b
#
_entry.id   eda4af54502d394a6b536921a0771d2b
#
_cell.length_a   1.000
_cell.length_b   1.000
_cell.length_c   1.000
_cell.angle_alpha   90.00
_cell.angle_beta   90.00
_cell.angle_gamma   90.00
#
_symmetry.space_group_name_H-M   'P 1'
#
loop_
_entity.id
_entity.type
_entity.pdbx_description
1 polymer ?
#
loop_
_entity_poly.entity_id
_entity_poly.type
_entity_poly.pdbx_seq_one_letter_code
_entity_poly.pdbx_strand_id
1 'polypeptide(L)'
;MTRPLYFIGRFCCRHHYPVIAVWLLATVALVVSGQASGDKTNDNLTLPGTGSTKATDLLNDHLPKQANGNNPVVLEARGGKLTDAQNSKAVDDAVKRLRNTPHVVSAVNPLGSKGAPFLSKDKKIAYVPVVLDVGPADLTEEEAQSILDAADPARAAGIEVSVGGYVGQQLSKPNTEISEAIGLSAAVIILLLAFGTVTAMALPIASAVFGLAGALSIIRLLQSVIEVPSVAATLATMIGLGVGIDYALFIVTRHKLQLREGMEVNESVARATATSGGAVVFAGFTVVIALCSLAIAGIPLVSALGFTAAIAVVIAVLAATTLLPAMLGALGPRIDSLRVQFGRTHPDDHQPHGWLRWAEGVSRRPWRSVIVSVVILLVLALPLRDLTLGQSDNGAMPKSTQVRKSYDGITKGFGVGTNGPLLIAVSSAKPLKPDQSQLDKIDQQQQQLAAQQQRIVQQGLAAGLTQQQAEAQAQQQTASQQQKLNTDKQRASSPASDPQLTTLENEISKAPDVQSVSPPTLDKQAKTAVFTVISSSAPSSDRTVDLVNDLRDNVIPKALKGTDLTAYVGGQTAGYIDLANRISDKLPSMIAIVVALSFVVLLLAFRSILVPVKAALMNLLSVGAAYGVVTAVFQKGWGAELIGLDHAIPIVSFVPLLMFAILFGLSMDYEVFLLSQMSEHYRGGSSPSRAVVEGLANTGRVVTSAALIMVCVFASFVLNGNPVVKEFGIGLAVAIAIDATLVRCLLVPAVMVLLRGRAWWMPGVLERTVPHISIEDDSFLRQRDAAAAVAGKPAAGS
;
A
#
# COMPACT_ATOMS: atom_id res chain seq x y z
N MET A 1 -7.67 17.84 30.34
CA MET A 1 -8.47 17.42 29.15
C MET A 1 -9.93 17.12 29.54
N THR A 2 -10.21 16.60 30.74
CA THR A 2 -11.54 16.17 31.24
C THR A 2 -12.61 17.27 31.18
N ARG A 3 -12.27 18.50 31.62
CA ARG A 3 -13.21 19.62 31.66
C ARG A 3 -13.80 20.02 30.29
N PRO A 4 -13.01 20.31 29.22
CA PRO A 4 -13.59 20.66 27.92
C PRO A 4 -14.40 19.51 27.30
N LEU A 5 -13.95 18.26 27.41
CA LEU A 5 -14.67 17.10 26.88
C LEU A 5 -16.00 16.85 27.62
N TYR A 6 -16.05 17.12 28.93
CA TYR A 6 -17.31 17.09 29.70
C TYR A 6 -18.34 18.07 29.11
N PHE A 7 -17.94 19.30 28.84
CA PHE A 7 -18.85 20.30 28.28
C PHE A 7 -19.24 19.97 26.84
N ILE A 8 -18.32 19.44 26.02
CA ILE A 8 -18.62 18.98 24.64
C ILE A 8 -19.64 17.85 24.69
N GLY A 9 -19.39 16.80 25.50
CA GLY A 9 -20.33 15.69 25.63
C GLY A 9 -21.71 16.12 26.09
N ARG A 10 -21.75 17.02 27.12
CA ARG A 10 -23.00 17.57 27.62
C ARG A 10 -23.73 18.43 26.60
N PHE A 11 -23.00 19.26 25.83
CA PHE A 11 -23.56 20.09 24.77
C PHE A 11 -24.15 19.23 23.64
N CYS A 12 -23.37 18.25 23.15
CA CYS A 12 -23.79 17.34 22.07
C CYS A 12 -25.01 16.50 22.49
N CYS A 13 -25.03 16.00 23.74
CA CYS A 13 -26.14 15.25 24.25
C CYS A 13 -27.42 16.11 24.38
N ARG A 14 -27.31 17.35 24.88
CA ARG A 14 -28.45 18.27 25.05
C ARG A 14 -28.99 18.78 23.72
N HIS A 15 -28.09 19.03 22.73
CA HIS A 15 -28.44 19.53 21.42
C HIS A 15 -28.28 18.45 20.35
N HIS A 16 -28.74 17.23 20.63
CA HIS A 16 -28.49 16.04 19.80
C HIS A 16 -29.00 16.20 18.37
N TYR A 17 -30.21 16.69 18.13
CA TYR A 17 -30.74 16.87 16.77
C TYR A 17 -29.92 17.86 15.92
N PRO A 18 -29.59 19.10 16.38
CA PRO A 18 -28.71 19.99 15.64
C PRO A 18 -27.34 19.40 15.33
N VAL A 19 -26.71 18.71 16.30
CA VAL A 19 -25.38 18.12 16.09
C VAL A 19 -25.42 16.99 15.04
N ILE A 20 -26.42 16.09 15.11
CA ILE A 20 -26.61 15.05 14.11
C ILE A 20 -26.90 15.66 12.74
N ALA A 21 -27.74 16.72 12.67
CA ALA A 21 -28.04 17.41 11.42
C ALA A 21 -26.79 18.06 10.80
N VAL A 22 -25.95 18.71 11.62
CA VAL A 22 -24.68 19.29 11.15
C VAL A 22 -23.74 18.22 10.60
N TRP A 23 -23.59 17.08 11.28
CA TRP A 23 -22.79 15.96 10.82
C TRP A 23 -23.33 15.40 9.49
N LEU A 24 -24.64 15.20 9.39
CA LEU A 24 -25.29 14.69 8.18
C LEU A 24 -25.09 15.66 7.00
N LEU A 25 -25.38 16.95 7.21
CA LEU A 25 -25.21 17.98 6.18
C LEU A 25 -23.74 18.11 5.74
N ALA A 26 -22.81 18.13 6.70
CA ALA A 26 -21.39 18.20 6.42
C ALA A 26 -20.92 16.97 5.62
N THR A 27 -21.31 15.77 6.03
CA THR A 27 -20.96 14.53 5.31
C THR A 27 -21.54 14.52 3.90
N VAL A 28 -22.82 14.89 3.72
CA VAL A 28 -23.46 14.98 2.38
C VAL A 28 -22.74 16.03 1.53
N ALA A 29 -22.47 17.20 2.07
CA ALA A 29 -21.75 18.26 1.33
C ALA A 29 -20.35 17.81 0.90
N LEU A 30 -19.60 17.13 1.79
CA LEU A 30 -18.30 16.56 1.49
C LEU A 30 -18.37 15.47 0.41
N VAL A 31 -19.36 14.57 0.49
CA VAL A 31 -19.56 13.49 -0.51
C VAL A 31 -19.88 14.09 -1.89
N VAL A 32 -20.79 15.04 -1.97
CA VAL A 32 -21.14 15.71 -3.23
C VAL A 32 -19.93 16.45 -3.81
N SER A 33 -19.20 17.20 -2.98
CA SER A 33 -18.00 17.92 -3.42
C SER A 33 -16.89 16.95 -3.86
N GLY A 34 -16.69 15.85 -3.14
CA GLY A 34 -15.70 14.83 -3.47
C GLY A 34 -16.03 14.09 -4.77
N GLN A 35 -17.30 13.82 -5.04
CA GLN A 35 -17.72 13.23 -6.33
C GLN A 35 -17.51 14.19 -7.51
N ALA A 36 -17.73 15.49 -7.30
CA ALA A 36 -17.51 16.50 -8.33
C ALA A 36 -16.04 16.69 -8.70
N SER A 37 -15.11 16.37 -7.79
CA SER A 37 -13.65 16.50 -8.02
C SER A 37 -13.05 15.35 -8.83
N GLY A 38 -13.77 14.26 -9.05
CA GLY A 38 -13.29 13.04 -9.70
C GLY A 38 -12.37 12.20 -8.81
N ASP A 39 -12.00 11.00 -9.27
CA ASP A 39 -11.12 10.07 -8.58
C ASP A 39 -9.76 10.02 -9.28
N LYS A 40 -8.85 10.90 -8.88
CA LYS A 40 -7.50 11.01 -9.44
C LYS A 40 -6.50 10.33 -8.51
N THR A 41 -6.19 9.08 -8.78
CA THR A 41 -5.14 8.36 -8.06
C THR A 41 -3.88 8.26 -8.90
N ASN A 42 -2.72 8.44 -8.28
CA ASN A 42 -1.44 8.31 -8.94
C ASN A 42 -0.58 7.26 -8.24
N ASP A 43 -0.38 6.12 -8.90
CA ASP A 43 0.52 5.06 -8.45
C ASP A 43 1.91 5.18 -9.08
N ASN A 44 2.20 6.29 -9.75
CA ASN A 44 3.50 6.55 -10.36
C ASN A 44 4.50 6.99 -9.27
N LEU A 45 5.44 6.13 -8.97
CA LEU A 45 6.39 6.29 -7.87
C LEU A 45 7.61 7.09 -8.32
N THR A 46 7.46 8.38 -8.53
CA THR A 46 8.62 9.25 -8.77
C THR A 46 9.30 9.57 -7.43
N LEU A 47 10.59 9.26 -7.35
CA LEU A 47 11.41 9.53 -6.18
C LEU A 47 12.47 10.56 -6.54
N PRO A 48 12.31 11.85 -6.17
CA PRO A 48 13.24 12.89 -6.57
C PRO A 48 14.70 12.54 -6.26
N GLY A 49 15.58 12.75 -7.27
CA GLY A 49 17.02 12.55 -7.13
C GLY A 49 17.54 11.13 -7.39
N THR A 50 16.67 10.14 -7.65
CA THR A 50 17.09 8.78 -8.02
C THR A 50 17.47 8.65 -9.50
N GLY A 51 18.18 7.56 -9.83
CA GLY A 51 18.54 7.24 -11.20
C GLY A 51 17.33 7.03 -12.11
N SER A 52 16.31 6.35 -11.59
CA SER A 52 15.06 6.11 -12.33
C SER A 52 14.29 7.39 -12.62
N THR A 53 14.22 8.31 -11.68
CA THR A 53 13.57 9.63 -11.89
C THR A 53 14.33 10.46 -12.91
N LYS A 54 15.68 10.52 -12.84
CA LYS A 54 16.49 11.21 -13.85
C LYS A 54 16.31 10.64 -15.25
N ALA A 55 16.16 9.31 -15.37
CA ALA A 55 15.84 8.68 -16.64
C ALA A 55 14.45 9.11 -17.14
N THR A 56 13.45 9.13 -16.26
CA THR A 56 12.08 9.55 -16.62
C THR A 56 12.03 11.03 -17.01
N ASP A 57 12.70 11.90 -16.26
CA ASP A 57 12.76 13.34 -16.58
C ASP A 57 13.40 13.57 -17.95
N LEU A 58 14.54 12.88 -18.22
CA LEU A 58 15.20 12.95 -19.53
C LEU A 58 14.30 12.49 -20.67
N LEU A 59 13.50 11.44 -20.44
CA LEU A 59 12.55 10.95 -21.44
C LEU A 59 11.36 11.89 -21.62
N ASN A 60 10.84 12.47 -20.55
CA ASN A 60 9.75 13.45 -20.62
C ASN A 60 10.15 14.68 -21.45
N ASP A 61 11.37 15.17 -21.26
CA ASP A 61 11.86 16.36 -21.93
C ASP A 61 12.16 16.14 -23.43
N HIS A 62 12.67 14.96 -23.79
CA HIS A 62 13.19 14.69 -25.13
C HIS A 62 12.44 13.62 -25.93
N LEU A 63 11.86 12.63 -25.24
CA LEU A 63 11.15 11.48 -25.82
C LEU A 63 9.83 11.21 -25.11
N PRO A 64 8.89 12.18 -25.00
CA PRO A 64 7.68 12.07 -24.16
C PRO A 64 6.80 10.87 -24.52
N LYS A 65 6.80 10.41 -25.77
CA LYS A 65 6.09 9.18 -26.17
C LYS A 65 6.63 7.91 -25.51
N GLN A 66 7.88 7.92 -25.05
CA GLN A 66 8.51 6.78 -24.37
C GLN A 66 8.36 6.88 -22.85
N ALA A 67 8.14 8.09 -22.32
CA ALA A 67 8.03 8.35 -20.90
C ALA A 67 6.74 7.79 -20.29
N ASN A 68 5.61 7.85 -21.01
CA ASN A 68 4.32 7.33 -20.55
C ASN A 68 4.21 5.80 -20.53
N GLY A 69 5.29 5.08 -20.92
CA GLY A 69 5.30 3.64 -20.93
C GLY A 69 4.42 3.02 -22.04
N ASN A 70 4.24 1.73 -21.96
CA ASN A 70 3.50 0.94 -22.92
C ASN A 70 2.36 0.19 -22.22
N ASN A 71 1.16 0.27 -22.81
CA ASN A 71 -0.02 -0.46 -22.36
C ASN A 71 -0.29 -1.61 -23.36
N PRO A 72 0.24 -2.81 -23.12
CA PRO A 72 0.08 -3.91 -24.06
C PRO A 72 -1.36 -4.42 -24.08
N VAL A 73 -1.96 -4.45 -25.28
CA VAL A 73 -3.18 -5.21 -25.55
C VAL A 73 -2.76 -6.58 -26.04
N VAL A 74 -2.90 -7.60 -25.21
CA VAL A 74 -2.46 -8.96 -25.47
C VAL A 74 -3.58 -9.74 -26.15
N LEU A 75 -3.20 -10.45 -27.23
CA LEU A 75 -4.07 -11.24 -28.08
C LEU A 75 -3.57 -12.69 -28.06
N GLU A 76 -4.39 -13.63 -27.58
CA GLU A 76 -4.07 -15.06 -27.56
C GLU A 76 -5.09 -15.84 -28.37
N ALA A 77 -4.65 -16.54 -29.43
CA ALA A 77 -5.51 -17.38 -30.23
C ALA A 77 -5.86 -18.68 -29.48
N ARG A 78 -7.13 -18.91 -29.19
CA ARG A 78 -7.61 -20.16 -28.58
C ARG A 78 -7.54 -21.34 -29.52
N GLY A 79 -7.55 -21.10 -30.85
CA GLY A 79 -7.41 -22.11 -31.88
C GLY A 79 -6.64 -21.55 -33.06
N GLY A 80 -5.80 -22.35 -33.71
CA GLY A 80 -4.99 -21.91 -34.88
C GLY A 80 -3.88 -20.93 -34.50
N LYS A 81 -3.58 -20.04 -35.42
CA LYS A 81 -2.56 -18.98 -35.32
C LYS A 81 -3.20 -17.61 -35.55
N LEU A 82 -2.63 -16.57 -34.98
CA LEU A 82 -3.07 -15.19 -35.24
C LEU A 82 -2.86 -14.77 -36.69
N THR A 83 -1.97 -15.45 -37.43
CA THR A 83 -1.70 -15.24 -38.84
C THR A 83 -2.72 -15.90 -39.77
N ASP A 84 -3.66 -16.71 -39.26
CA ASP A 84 -4.69 -17.32 -40.08
C ASP A 84 -5.66 -16.23 -40.58
N ALA A 85 -6.20 -16.39 -41.78
CA ALA A 85 -6.91 -15.31 -42.48
C ALA A 85 -8.03 -14.65 -41.69
N GLN A 86 -8.83 -15.43 -40.96
CA GLN A 86 -9.90 -14.89 -40.07
C GLN A 86 -9.36 -14.11 -38.89
N ASN A 87 -8.36 -14.69 -38.20
CA ASN A 87 -7.74 -14.09 -37.02
C ASN A 87 -6.95 -12.81 -37.40
N SER A 88 -6.20 -12.87 -38.50
CA SER A 88 -5.41 -11.75 -39.01
C SER A 88 -6.30 -10.55 -39.36
N LYS A 89 -7.43 -10.78 -40.02
CA LYS A 89 -8.40 -9.70 -40.27
C LYS A 89 -8.98 -9.10 -38.99
N ALA A 90 -9.30 -9.94 -38.01
CA ALA A 90 -9.82 -9.49 -36.71
C ALA A 90 -8.80 -8.67 -35.93
N VAL A 91 -7.51 -9.08 -35.97
CA VAL A 91 -6.39 -8.32 -35.38
C VAL A 91 -6.21 -6.96 -36.08
N ASP A 92 -6.24 -6.93 -37.41
CA ASP A 92 -6.14 -5.69 -38.18
C ASP A 92 -7.27 -4.72 -37.86
N ASP A 93 -8.50 -5.23 -37.75
CA ASP A 93 -9.67 -4.40 -37.42
C ASP A 93 -9.62 -3.89 -35.96
N ALA A 94 -9.16 -4.72 -35.03
CA ALA A 94 -8.92 -4.30 -33.64
C ALA A 94 -7.85 -3.19 -33.57
N VAL A 95 -6.72 -3.35 -34.25
CA VAL A 95 -5.65 -2.33 -34.27
C VAL A 95 -6.12 -1.03 -34.89
N LYS A 96 -6.96 -1.09 -35.97
CA LYS A 96 -7.55 0.13 -36.56
C LYS A 96 -8.46 0.84 -35.58
N ARG A 97 -9.31 0.10 -34.84
CA ARG A 97 -10.15 0.71 -33.80
C ARG A 97 -9.32 1.31 -32.68
N LEU A 98 -8.32 0.60 -32.18
CA LEU A 98 -7.39 1.11 -31.16
C LEU A 98 -6.75 2.44 -31.56
N ARG A 99 -6.30 2.58 -32.83
CA ARG A 99 -5.74 3.85 -33.33
C ARG A 99 -6.72 5.02 -33.35
N ASN A 100 -8.00 4.73 -33.44
CA ASN A 100 -9.06 5.74 -33.45
C ASN A 100 -9.71 5.97 -32.10
N THR A 101 -9.25 5.26 -31.04
CA THR A 101 -9.73 5.45 -29.66
C THR A 101 -9.13 6.73 -29.07
N PRO A 102 -9.92 7.53 -28.33
CA PRO A 102 -9.38 8.71 -27.66
C PRO A 102 -8.13 8.39 -26.85
N HIS A 103 -7.23 9.36 -26.76
CA HIS A 103 -5.95 9.26 -26.07
C HIS A 103 -4.92 8.27 -26.62
N VAL A 104 -5.26 7.46 -27.64
CA VAL A 104 -4.30 6.55 -28.26
C VAL A 104 -3.45 7.29 -29.30
N VAL A 105 -2.18 7.50 -28.99
CA VAL A 105 -1.20 8.12 -29.90
C VAL A 105 -0.65 7.12 -30.92
N SER A 106 -0.46 5.89 -30.46
CA SER A 106 0.16 4.84 -31.29
C SER A 106 -0.32 3.46 -30.89
N ALA A 107 -0.65 2.63 -31.88
CA ALA A 107 -0.91 1.20 -31.73
C ALA A 107 -0.23 0.47 -32.90
N VAL A 108 0.78 -0.34 -32.58
CA VAL A 108 1.58 -1.06 -33.59
C VAL A 108 0.93 -2.40 -33.89
N ASN A 109 0.67 -2.65 -35.19
CA ASN A 109 0.11 -3.94 -35.58
C ASN A 109 1.17 -5.05 -35.52
N PRO A 110 0.98 -6.10 -34.68
CA PRO A 110 1.94 -7.18 -34.52
C PRO A 110 2.10 -8.05 -35.77
N LEU A 111 1.14 -8.00 -36.69
CA LEU A 111 1.19 -8.75 -37.97
C LEU A 111 1.73 -7.91 -39.13
N GLY A 112 1.98 -6.62 -38.91
CA GLY A 112 2.54 -5.71 -39.92
C GLY A 112 4.06 -5.80 -40.01
N SER A 113 4.64 -5.07 -40.98
CA SER A 113 6.08 -5.06 -41.26
C SER A 113 6.97 -4.70 -40.06
N LYS A 114 6.48 -3.89 -39.13
CA LYS A 114 7.17 -3.49 -37.89
C LYS A 114 6.74 -4.32 -36.68
N GLY A 115 5.88 -5.30 -36.87
CA GLY A 115 5.22 -6.03 -35.78
C GLY A 115 5.95 -7.28 -35.30
N ALA A 116 6.96 -7.74 -36.04
CA ALA A 116 7.65 -8.99 -35.73
C ALA A 116 8.13 -9.16 -34.28
N PRO A 117 8.64 -8.13 -33.59
CA PRO A 117 9.01 -8.25 -32.18
C PRO A 117 7.83 -8.47 -31.20
N PHE A 118 6.61 -8.20 -31.63
CA PHE A 118 5.39 -8.27 -30.85
C PHE A 118 4.53 -9.49 -31.16
N LEU A 119 5.06 -10.43 -31.96
CA LEU A 119 4.44 -11.71 -32.30
C LEU A 119 5.30 -12.85 -31.74
N SER A 120 4.71 -13.78 -31.01
CA SER A 120 5.39 -14.94 -30.46
C SER A 120 5.91 -15.87 -31.55
N LYS A 121 6.94 -16.66 -31.26
CA LYS A 121 7.57 -17.57 -32.20
C LYS A 121 6.60 -18.59 -32.82
N ASP A 122 5.64 -19.05 -32.01
CA ASP A 122 4.58 -19.99 -32.44
C ASP A 122 3.40 -19.30 -33.15
N LYS A 123 3.39 -17.97 -33.20
CA LYS A 123 2.36 -17.12 -33.80
C LYS A 123 0.97 -17.25 -33.13
N LYS A 124 0.91 -17.73 -31.90
CA LYS A 124 -0.34 -17.89 -31.15
C LYS A 124 -0.63 -16.69 -30.24
N ILE A 125 0.41 -16.01 -29.79
CA ILE A 125 0.29 -14.87 -28.88
C ILE A 125 0.93 -13.65 -29.53
N ALA A 126 0.27 -12.52 -29.45
CA ALA A 126 0.82 -11.24 -29.83
C ALA A 126 0.40 -10.17 -28.83
N TYR A 127 1.13 -9.08 -28.77
CA TYR A 127 0.64 -7.89 -28.10
C TYR A 127 0.75 -6.66 -28.99
N VAL A 128 -0.25 -5.79 -28.88
CA VAL A 128 -0.29 -4.49 -29.51
C VAL A 128 0.26 -3.48 -28.51
N PRO A 129 1.47 -2.93 -28.70
CA PRO A 129 1.95 -1.85 -27.85
C PRO A 129 1.11 -0.60 -28.09
N VAL A 130 0.37 -0.17 -27.06
CA VAL A 130 -0.45 1.04 -27.10
C VAL A 130 0.21 2.13 -26.26
N VAL A 131 0.46 3.27 -26.88
CA VAL A 131 1.00 4.47 -26.23
C VAL A 131 -0.10 5.51 -26.14
N LEU A 132 -0.28 6.11 -24.96
CA LEU A 132 -1.28 7.13 -24.71
C LEU A 132 -0.65 8.52 -24.54
N ASP A 133 -1.43 9.58 -24.80
CA ASP A 133 -1.04 10.98 -24.55
C ASP A 133 -1.36 11.45 -23.13
N VAL A 134 -2.08 10.64 -22.36
CA VAL A 134 -2.40 10.88 -20.94
C VAL A 134 -1.61 9.95 -20.06
N GLY A 135 -1.28 10.42 -18.86
CA GLY A 135 -0.59 9.62 -17.85
C GLY A 135 -1.56 8.75 -17.01
N PRO A 136 -1.01 7.91 -16.11
CA PRO A 136 -1.82 7.03 -15.27
C PRO A 136 -2.83 7.76 -14.38
N ALA A 137 -2.50 8.99 -13.93
CA ALA A 137 -3.34 9.78 -13.05
C ALA A 137 -4.55 10.42 -13.76
N ASP A 138 -4.44 10.62 -15.06
CA ASP A 138 -5.46 11.32 -15.85
C ASP A 138 -6.36 10.37 -16.64
N LEU A 139 -6.04 9.07 -16.69
CA LEU A 139 -6.82 8.06 -17.38
C LEU A 139 -8.01 7.62 -16.51
N THR A 140 -9.22 7.83 -17.00
CA THR A 140 -10.45 7.37 -16.33
C THR A 140 -10.72 5.88 -16.60
N GLU A 141 -11.58 5.28 -15.77
CA GLU A 141 -11.99 3.88 -15.97
C GLU A 141 -12.78 3.70 -17.28
N GLU A 142 -13.63 4.69 -17.66
CA GLU A 142 -14.40 4.66 -18.91
C GLU A 142 -13.49 4.70 -20.13
N GLU A 143 -12.43 5.52 -20.09
CA GLU A 143 -11.43 5.58 -21.16
C GLU A 143 -10.61 4.30 -21.24
N ALA A 144 -10.21 3.74 -20.11
CA ALA A 144 -9.53 2.44 -20.05
C ALA A 144 -10.42 1.33 -20.62
N GLN A 145 -11.74 1.34 -20.31
CA GLN A 145 -12.69 0.39 -20.84
C GLN A 145 -12.86 0.57 -22.36
N SER A 146 -12.87 1.79 -22.86
CA SER A 146 -12.97 2.06 -24.32
C SER A 146 -11.80 1.48 -25.10
N ILE A 147 -10.60 1.48 -24.50
CA ILE A 147 -9.40 0.85 -25.09
C ILE A 147 -9.57 -0.67 -25.15
N LEU A 148 -10.10 -1.28 -24.10
CA LEU A 148 -10.36 -2.72 -24.08
C LEU A 148 -11.44 -3.11 -25.10
N ASP A 149 -12.49 -2.31 -25.23
CA ASP A 149 -13.62 -2.55 -26.15
C ASP A 149 -13.25 -2.31 -27.63
N ALA A 150 -12.25 -1.47 -27.89
CA ALA A 150 -11.71 -1.32 -29.24
C ALA A 150 -11.17 -2.66 -29.81
N ALA A 151 -10.81 -3.60 -28.95
CA ALA A 151 -10.37 -4.93 -29.34
C ALA A 151 -11.51 -5.97 -29.51
N ASP A 152 -12.78 -5.57 -29.45
CA ASP A 152 -13.95 -6.44 -29.65
C ASP A 152 -13.95 -7.25 -30.97
N PRO A 153 -13.45 -6.74 -32.11
CA PRO A 153 -13.34 -7.57 -33.32
C PRO A 153 -12.51 -8.83 -33.10
N ALA A 154 -11.42 -8.73 -32.30
CA ALA A 154 -10.59 -9.88 -31.97
C ALA A 154 -11.35 -10.85 -31.03
N ARG A 155 -12.06 -10.33 -30.02
CA ARG A 155 -12.89 -11.15 -29.12
C ARG A 155 -14.01 -11.89 -29.88
N ALA A 156 -14.67 -11.21 -30.81
CA ALA A 156 -15.73 -11.80 -31.64
C ALA A 156 -15.21 -12.94 -32.55
N ALA A 157 -13.92 -12.90 -32.92
CA ALA A 157 -13.27 -13.97 -33.66
C ALA A 157 -12.79 -15.15 -32.79
N GLY A 158 -13.02 -15.11 -31.46
CA GLY A 158 -12.59 -16.14 -30.50
C GLY A 158 -11.17 -15.98 -30.00
N ILE A 159 -10.53 -14.83 -30.23
CA ILE A 159 -9.21 -14.47 -29.67
C ILE A 159 -9.41 -13.97 -28.24
N GLU A 160 -8.66 -14.48 -27.30
CA GLU A 160 -8.64 -13.96 -25.94
C GLU A 160 -7.90 -12.62 -25.90
N VAL A 161 -8.53 -11.61 -25.29
CA VAL A 161 -7.99 -10.25 -25.23
C VAL A 161 -7.85 -9.85 -23.77
N SER A 162 -6.68 -9.32 -23.42
CA SER A 162 -6.42 -8.71 -22.12
C SER A 162 -5.54 -7.48 -22.27
N VAL A 163 -5.57 -6.60 -21.26
CA VAL A 163 -4.84 -5.34 -21.30
C VAL A 163 -3.93 -5.24 -20.09
N GLY A 164 -2.67 -4.88 -20.33
CA GLY A 164 -1.64 -4.63 -19.33
C GLY A 164 -1.37 -3.13 -19.13
N GLY A 165 -0.23 -2.83 -18.48
CA GLY A 165 0.15 -1.47 -18.17
C GLY A 165 -0.84 -0.79 -17.24
N TYR A 166 -0.83 0.55 -17.22
CA TYR A 166 -1.73 1.31 -16.34
C TYR A 166 -3.20 1.31 -16.83
N VAL A 167 -3.46 1.05 -18.11
CA VAL A 167 -4.83 0.78 -18.61
C VAL A 167 -5.40 -0.46 -17.93
N GLY A 168 -4.63 -1.54 -17.92
CA GLY A 168 -5.04 -2.77 -17.26
C GLY A 168 -5.16 -2.62 -15.74
N GLN A 169 -4.29 -1.82 -15.11
CA GLN A 169 -4.37 -1.52 -13.67
C GLN A 169 -5.66 -0.77 -13.33
N GLN A 170 -6.06 0.21 -14.16
CA GLN A 170 -7.31 0.96 -13.98
C GLN A 170 -8.54 0.04 -14.02
N LEU A 171 -8.54 -0.94 -14.93
CA LEU A 171 -9.60 -1.97 -15.05
C LEU A 171 -9.51 -3.10 -14.02
N SER A 172 -8.43 -3.14 -13.24
CA SER A 172 -8.18 -4.19 -12.24
C SER A 172 -8.16 -3.64 -10.81
N LYS A 173 -8.74 -2.46 -10.59
CA LYS A 173 -8.86 -1.88 -9.25
C LYS A 173 -9.55 -2.87 -8.32
N PRO A 174 -9.02 -3.06 -7.10
CA PRO A 174 -9.59 -4.02 -6.17
C PRO A 174 -10.97 -3.53 -5.69
N ASN A 175 -11.97 -4.39 -5.82
CA ASN A 175 -13.26 -4.16 -5.16
C ASN A 175 -13.11 -4.49 -3.67
N THR A 176 -13.24 -3.48 -2.80
CA THR A 176 -13.13 -3.64 -1.35
C THR A 176 -14.48 -3.92 -0.69
N GLU A 177 -15.61 -3.75 -1.40
CA GLU A 177 -16.97 -3.84 -0.83
C GLU A 177 -17.22 -5.17 -0.11
N ILE A 178 -16.77 -6.29 -0.68
CA ILE A 178 -16.94 -7.62 -0.08
C ILE A 178 -16.15 -7.72 1.22
N SER A 179 -14.90 -7.26 1.23
CA SER A 179 -14.05 -7.27 2.41
C SER A 179 -14.62 -6.38 3.51
N GLU A 180 -15.10 -5.20 3.16
CA GLU A 180 -15.76 -4.25 4.07
C GLU A 180 -17.05 -4.84 4.65
N ALA A 181 -17.90 -5.45 3.81
CA ALA A 181 -19.14 -6.07 4.26
C ALA A 181 -18.89 -7.24 5.23
N ILE A 182 -17.88 -8.07 4.98
CA ILE A 182 -17.49 -9.17 5.87
C ILE A 182 -16.94 -8.62 7.19
N GLY A 183 -16.03 -7.64 7.13
CA GLY A 183 -15.47 -7.01 8.33
C GLY A 183 -16.53 -6.34 9.19
N LEU A 184 -17.46 -5.60 8.56
CA LEU A 184 -18.56 -4.97 9.24
C LEU A 184 -19.54 -5.99 9.85
N SER A 185 -19.84 -7.08 9.13
CA SER A 185 -20.68 -8.16 9.64
C SER A 185 -20.07 -8.85 10.86
N ALA A 186 -18.76 -9.09 10.84
CA ALA A 186 -18.03 -9.62 12.00
C ALA A 186 -18.09 -8.64 13.19
N ALA A 187 -17.89 -7.34 12.93
CA ALA A 187 -18.01 -6.31 13.96
C ALA A 187 -19.43 -6.25 14.56
N VAL A 188 -20.48 -6.37 13.74
CA VAL A 188 -21.88 -6.48 14.17
C VAL A 188 -22.05 -7.64 15.16
N ILE A 189 -21.57 -8.82 14.80
CA ILE A 189 -21.71 -10.02 15.65
C ILE A 189 -20.98 -9.83 16.98
N ILE A 190 -19.72 -9.36 16.94
CA ILE A 190 -18.90 -9.18 18.13
C ILE A 190 -19.49 -8.09 19.05
N LEU A 191 -19.92 -6.96 18.48
CA LEU A 191 -20.57 -5.89 19.26
C LEU A 191 -21.89 -6.35 19.87
N LEU A 192 -22.66 -7.16 19.16
CA LEU A 192 -23.90 -7.74 19.67
C LEU A 192 -23.62 -8.66 20.86
N LEU A 193 -22.58 -9.50 20.77
CA LEU A 193 -22.12 -10.36 21.86
C LEU A 193 -21.58 -9.53 23.06
N ALA A 194 -20.85 -8.44 22.77
CA ALA A 194 -20.28 -7.59 23.80
C ALA A 194 -21.34 -6.78 24.56
N PHE A 195 -22.32 -6.19 23.86
CA PHE A 195 -23.33 -5.29 24.42
C PHE A 195 -24.64 -5.99 24.78
N GLY A 196 -24.98 -7.09 24.10
CA GLY A 196 -26.22 -7.83 24.30
C GLY A 196 -27.49 -7.09 23.84
N THR A 197 -27.36 -5.96 23.12
CA THR A 197 -28.47 -5.15 22.61
C THR A 197 -28.15 -4.59 21.21
N VAL A 198 -29.15 -4.65 20.32
CA VAL A 198 -29.02 -4.17 18.94
C VAL A 198 -28.78 -2.67 18.89
N THR A 199 -29.47 -1.90 19.73
CA THR A 199 -29.34 -0.45 19.79
C THR A 199 -27.93 0.00 20.18
N ALA A 200 -27.34 -0.62 21.21
CA ALA A 200 -25.97 -0.28 21.62
C ALA A 200 -24.92 -0.73 20.59
N MET A 201 -25.15 -1.83 19.88
CA MET A 201 -24.29 -2.30 18.78
C MET A 201 -24.33 -1.32 17.58
N ALA A 202 -25.51 -0.78 17.24
CA ALA A 202 -25.67 0.06 16.05
C ALA A 202 -24.94 1.42 16.16
N LEU A 203 -24.74 1.95 17.39
CA LEU A 203 -24.14 3.26 17.61
C LEU A 203 -22.67 3.37 17.19
N PRO A 204 -21.76 2.47 17.61
CA PRO A 204 -20.38 2.47 17.14
C PRO A 204 -20.27 2.33 15.63
N ILE A 205 -21.08 1.46 15.04
CA ILE A 205 -21.09 1.21 13.59
C ILE A 205 -21.53 2.46 12.84
N ALA A 206 -22.67 3.06 13.23
CA ALA A 206 -23.16 4.26 12.57
C ALA A 206 -22.15 5.42 12.69
N SER A 207 -21.58 5.64 13.89
CA SER A 207 -20.55 6.67 14.09
C SER A 207 -19.32 6.44 13.20
N ALA A 208 -18.84 5.19 13.09
CA ALA A 208 -17.70 4.85 12.25
C ALA A 208 -18.00 5.02 10.75
N VAL A 209 -19.17 4.59 10.28
CA VAL A 209 -19.58 4.73 8.86
C VAL A 209 -19.72 6.20 8.46
N PHE A 210 -20.35 7.04 9.28
CA PHE A 210 -20.42 8.49 9.02
C PHE A 210 -19.05 9.15 9.03
N GLY A 211 -18.20 8.80 10.01
CA GLY A 211 -16.82 9.28 10.08
C GLY A 211 -16.02 8.88 8.84
N LEU A 212 -16.12 7.62 8.44
CA LEU A 212 -15.42 7.09 7.26
C LEU A 212 -15.88 7.79 5.97
N ALA A 213 -17.19 7.96 5.77
CA ALA A 213 -17.71 8.67 4.60
C ALA A 213 -17.16 10.10 4.49
N GLY A 214 -17.09 10.81 5.63
CA GLY A 214 -16.48 12.13 5.69
C GLY A 214 -14.98 12.10 5.39
N ALA A 215 -14.24 11.14 5.95
CA ALA A 215 -12.79 11.01 5.74
C ALA A 215 -12.45 10.70 4.27
N LEU A 216 -13.13 9.73 3.66
CA LEU A 216 -12.92 9.37 2.25
C LEU A 216 -13.25 10.54 1.31
N SER A 217 -14.28 11.32 1.62
CA SER A 217 -14.63 12.50 0.85
C SER A 217 -13.56 13.59 0.93
N ILE A 218 -12.98 13.82 2.13
CA ILE A 218 -11.85 14.74 2.30
C ILE A 218 -10.61 14.23 1.53
N ILE A 219 -10.34 12.93 1.55
CA ILE A 219 -9.24 12.33 0.80
C ILE A 219 -9.44 12.54 -0.70
N ARG A 220 -10.66 12.36 -1.22
CA ARG A 220 -10.96 12.64 -2.64
C ARG A 220 -10.76 14.11 -3.00
N LEU A 221 -11.18 15.03 -2.15
CA LEU A 221 -10.90 16.46 -2.34
C LEU A 221 -9.38 16.74 -2.33
N LEU A 222 -8.63 16.04 -1.48
CA LEU A 222 -7.19 16.20 -1.38
C LEU A 222 -6.45 15.71 -2.63
N GLN A 223 -6.99 14.73 -3.37
CA GLN A 223 -6.47 14.24 -4.65
C GLN A 223 -6.38 15.33 -5.73
N SER A 224 -7.11 16.43 -5.59
CA SER A 224 -6.98 17.59 -6.50
C SER A 224 -5.73 18.45 -6.23
N VAL A 225 -5.09 18.28 -5.08
CA VAL A 225 -3.96 19.11 -4.61
C VAL A 225 -2.67 18.31 -4.48
N ILE A 226 -2.76 17.05 -4.07
CA ILE A 226 -1.62 16.15 -3.88
C ILE A 226 -1.85 14.83 -4.60
N GLU A 227 -0.76 14.20 -5.02
CA GLU A 227 -0.79 12.84 -5.57
C GLU A 227 -1.09 11.82 -4.47
N VAL A 228 -2.21 11.13 -4.59
CA VAL A 228 -2.66 10.11 -3.63
C VAL A 228 -2.64 8.74 -4.29
N PRO A 229 -1.94 7.75 -3.70
CA PRO A 229 -1.93 6.39 -4.23
C PRO A 229 -3.31 5.72 -4.15
N SER A 230 -3.58 4.79 -5.08
CA SER A 230 -4.86 4.05 -5.13
C SER A 230 -5.15 3.26 -3.84
N VAL A 231 -4.12 2.72 -3.19
CA VAL A 231 -4.24 1.98 -1.93
C VAL A 231 -4.58 2.87 -0.73
N ALA A 232 -4.44 4.19 -0.82
CA ALA A 232 -4.68 5.12 0.29
C ALA A 232 -6.12 5.09 0.79
N ALA A 233 -7.09 5.06 -0.12
CA ALA A 233 -8.50 4.97 0.23
C ALA A 233 -8.82 3.66 0.98
N THR A 234 -8.28 2.54 0.51
CA THR A 234 -8.45 1.23 1.18
C THR A 234 -7.84 1.23 2.58
N LEU A 235 -6.63 1.77 2.74
CA LEU A 235 -5.99 1.89 4.06
C LEU A 235 -6.76 2.82 4.99
N ALA A 236 -7.25 3.95 4.49
CA ALA A 236 -8.10 4.86 5.25
C ALA A 236 -9.40 4.18 5.69
N THR A 237 -9.99 3.34 4.84
CA THR A 237 -11.17 2.52 5.19
C THR A 237 -10.85 1.51 6.28
N MET A 238 -9.76 0.75 6.11
CA MET A 238 -9.32 -0.26 7.09
C MET A 238 -9.13 0.37 8.48
N ILE A 239 -8.37 1.47 8.53
CA ILE A 239 -8.04 2.16 9.79
C ILE A 239 -9.29 2.88 10.33
N GLY A 240 -10.02 3.59 9.47
CA GLY A 240 -11.21 4.36 9.85
C GLY A 240 -12.32 3.51 10.44
N LEU A 241 -12.59 2.34 9.85
CA LEU A 241 -13.56 1.38 10.41
C LEU A 241 -13.05 0.77 11.72
N GLY A 242 -11.83 0.24 11.73
CA GLY A 242 -11.27 -0.40 12.93
C GLY A 242 -11.23 0.54 14.13
N VAL A 243 -10.58 1.69 13.95
CA VAL A 243 -10.39 2.70 15.00
C VAL A 243 -11.71 3.38 15.37
N GLY A 244 -12.56 3.68 14.37
CA GLY A 244 -13.85 4.36 14.62
C GLY A 244 -14.81 3.52 15.44
N ILE A 245 -14.92 2.22 15.19
CA ILE A 245 -15.74 1.30 15.98
C ILE A 245 -15.14 1.14 17.38
N ASP A 246 -13.84 1.00 17.49
CA ASP A 246 -13.14 0.80 18.76
C ASP A 246 -13.29 2.01 19.69
N TYR A 247 -13.04 3.21 19.21
CA TYR A 247 -13.18 4.43 20.00
C TYR A 247 -14.62 4.65 20.48
N ALA A 248 -15.59 4.37 19.63
CA ALA A 248 -16.99 4.42 20.01
C ALA A 248 -17.35 3.36 21.07
N LEU A 249 -16.76 2.15 20.97
CA LEU A 249 -16.98 1.07 21.94
C LEU A 249 -16.60 1.50 23.37
N PHE A 250 -15.46 2.19 23.55
CA PHE A 250 -15.02 2.64 24.87
C PHE A 250 -16.04 3.61 25.51
N ILE A 251 -16.52 4.58 24.77
CA ILE A 251 -17.48 5.58 25.27
C ILE A 251 -18.83 4.94 25.57
N VAL A 252 -19.35 4.08 24.65
CA VAL A 252 -20.62 3.37 24.84
C VAL A 252 -20.57 2.44 26.05
N THR A 253 -19.47 1.70 26.23
CA THR A 253 -19.31 0.78 27.37
C THR A 253 -19.36 1.55 28.70
N ARG A 254 -18.63 2.68 28.78
CA ARG A 254 -18.63 3.51 30.01
C ARG A 254 -19.99 4.11 30.29
N HIS A 255 -20.66 4.63 29.26
CA HIS A 255 -22.02 5.16 29.36
C HIS A 255 -23.01 4.11 29.86
N LYS A 256 -22.99 2.88 29.29
CA LYS A 256 -23.87 1.78 29.74
C LYS A 256 -23.62 1.40 31.18
N LEU A 257 -22.37 1.38 31.65
CA LEU A 257 -22.04 1.07 33.04
C LEU A 257 -22.66 2.12 33.97
N GLN A 258 -22.46 3.41 33.67
CA GLN A 258 -22.98 4.51 34.49
C GLN A 258 -24.52 4.58 34.51
N LEU A 259 -25.18 4.24 33.40
CA LEU A 259 -26.65 4.12 33.36
C LEU A 259 -27.16 3.00 34.28
N ARG A 260 -26.46 1.87 34.37
CA ARG A 260 -26.78 0.76 35.25
C ARG A 260 -26.59 1.13 36.73
N GLU A 261 -25.66 2.04 37.03
CA GLU A 261 -25.43 2.63 38.35
C GLU A 261 -26.49 3.71 38.71
N GLY A 262 -27.49 3.93 37.82
CA GLY A 262 -28.60 4.86 38.06
C GLY A 262 -28.33 6.32 37.70
N MET A 263 -27.21 6.60 36.95
CA MET A 263 -26.87 7.97 36.56
C MET A 263 -27.82 8.47 35.46
N GLU A 264 -28.17 9.77 35.52
CA GLU A 264 -28.95 10.44 34.49
C GLU A 264 -28.24 10.42 33.13
N VAL A 265 -28.98 10.25 32.02
CA VAL A 265 -28.43 10.15 30.65
C VAL A 265 -27.47 11.30 30.31
N ASN A 266 -27.88 12.55 30.53
CA ASN A 266 -27.06 13.71 30.23
C ASN A 266 -25.75 13.74 30.99
N GLU A 267 -25.79 13.37 32.26
CA GLU A 267 -24.60 13.33 33.11
C GLU A 267 -23.71 12.14 32.75
N SER A 268 -24.29 10.98 32.49
CA SER A 268 -23.56 9.80 32.05
C SER A 268 -22.84 10.01 30.70
N VAL A 269 -23.52 10.60 29.70
CA VAL A 269 -22.87 10.93 28.40
C VAL A 269 -21.72 11.93 28.62
N ALA A 270 -21.95 12.99 29.42
CA ALA A 270 -20.92 13.99 29.68
C ALA A 270 -19.70 13.38 30.41
N ARG A 271 -19.91 12.49 31.39
CA ARG A 271 -18.83 11.80 32.11
C ARG A 271 -18.13 10.76 31.25
N ALA A 272 -18.86 9.96 30.47
CA ALA A 272 -18.27 8.99 29.57
C ALA A 272 -17.39 9.69 28.51
N THR A 273 -17.86 10.82 27.95
CA THR A 273 -17.05 11.62 27.00
C THR A 273 -15.85 12.27 27.68
N ALA A 274 -15.97 12.69 28.94
CA ALA A 274 -14.87 13.30 29.71
C ALA A 274 -13.76 12.30 30.05
N THR A 275 -14.12 11.08 30.43
CA THR A 275 -13.18 10.02 30.85
C THR A 275 -12.71 9.19 29.67
N SER A 276 -13.55 8.26 29.17
CA SER A 276 -13.18 7.41 28.02
C SER A 276 -12.92 8.21 26.74
N GLY A 277 -13.66 9.31 26.49
CA GLY A 277 -13.37 10.21 25.37
C GLY A 277 -12.03 10.94 25.53
N GLY A 278 -11.57 11.22 26.75
CA GLY A 278 -10.23 11.74 27.02
C GLY A 278 -9.13 10.76 26.58
N ALA A 279 -9.30 9.49 26.92
CA ALA A 279 -8.40 8.43 26.45
C ALA A 279 -8.42 8.30 24.91
N VAL A 280 -9.61 8.35 24.28
CA VAL A 280 -9.76 8.31 22.80
C VAL A 280 -9.06 9.49 22.11
N VAL A 281 -9.20 10.72 22.63
CA VAL A 281 -8.52 11.89 22.07
C VAL A 281 -7.00 11.76 22.19
N PHE A 282 -6.52 11.30 23.34
CA PHE A 282 -5.10 11.07 23.57
C PHE A 282 -4.57 9.98 22.62
N ALA A 283 -5.28 8.89 22.51
CA ALA A 283 -5.02 7.76 21.63
C ALA A 283 -4.95 8.19 20.17
N GLY A 284 -5.99 8.84 19.68
CA GLY A 284 -6.01 9.34 18.30
C GLY A 284 -4.90 10.34 18.01
N PHE A 285 -4.54 11.19 18.99
CA PHE A 285 -3.41 12.11 18.85
C PHE A 285 -2.07 11.39 18.68
N THR A 286 -1.84 10.29 19.43
CA THR A 286 -0.62 9.49 19.29
C THR A 286 -0.53 8.81 17.93
N VAL A 287 -1.65 8.27 17.43
CA VAL A 287 -1.73 7.66 16.07
C VAL A 287 -1.46 8.71 14.99
N VAL A 288 -2.09 9.89 15.10
CA VAL A 288 -1.90 10.98 14.13
C VAL A 288 -0.44 11.44 14.10
N ILE A 289 0.20 11.60 15.25
CA ILE A 289 1.63 11.95 15.32
C ILE A 289 2.49 10.88 14.63
N ALA A 290 2.24 9.59 14.92
CA ALA A 290 2.98 8.49 14.32
C ALA A 290 2.82 8.46 12.80
N LEU A 291 1.60 8.66 12.30
CA LEU A 291 1.31 8.70 10.86
C LEU A 291 1.91 9.95 10.17
N CYS A 292 1.78 11.12 10.78
CA CYS A 292 2.37 12.35 10.24
C CYS A 292 3.91 12.33 10.26
N SER A 293 4.53 11.60 11.20
CA SER A 293 5.99 11.47 11.25
C SER A 293 6.57 10.76 10.01
N LEU A 294 5.77 10.00 9.28
CA LEU A 294 6.15 9.37 8.03
C LEU A 294 6.59 10.38 6.95
N ALA A 295 6.11 11.62 7.03
CA ALA A 295 6.55 12.69 6.13
C ALA A 295 8.05 13.03 6.29
N ILE A 296 8.66 12.72 7.44
CA ILE A 296 10.09 12.94 7.70
C ILE A 296 10.96 12.03 6.81
N ALA A 297 10.41 10.90 6.33
CA ALA A 297 11.12 10.03 5.39
C ALA A 297 11.51 10.73 4.08
N GLY A 298 10.81 11.81 3.71
CA GLY A 298 11.02 12.51 2.45
C GLY A 298 10.62 11.70 1.22
N ILE A 299 9.69 10.75 1.37
CA ILE A 299 9.15 9.90 0.33
C ILE A 299 7.70 10.31 0.08
N PRO A 300 7.36 10.93 -1.07
CA PRO A 300 6.02 11.47 -1.32
C PRO A 300 4.90 10.45 -1.13
N LEU A 301 5.06 9.24 -1.67
CA LEU A 301 4.12 8.12 -1.51
C LEU A 301 3.81 7.83 -0.03
N VAL A 302 4.86 7.66 0.78
CA VAL A 302 4.72 7.31 2.20
C VAL A 302 4.07 8.44 2.98
N SER A 303 4.43 9.69 2.64
CA SER A 303 3.83 10.89 3.25
C SER A 303 2.34 11.00 2.94
N ALA A 304 1.94 10.78 1.68
CA ALA A 304 0.54 10.80 1.26
C ALA A 304 -0.28 9.71 1.97
N LEU A 305 0.26 8.48 2.07
CA LEU A 305 -0.38 7.38 2.81
C LEU A 305 -0.51 7.72 4.31
N GLY A 306 0.52 8.33 4.91
CA GLY A 306 0.49 8.77 6.30
C GLY A 306 -0.57 9.84 6.55
N PHE A 307 -0.65 10.86 5.71
CA PHE A 307 -1.63 11.95 5.86
C PHE A 307 -3.07 11.48 5.63
N THR A 308 -3.32 10.64 4.63
CA THR A 308 -4.66 10.10 4.38
C THR A 308 -5.15 9.22 5.52
N ALA A 309 -4.28 8.38 6.06
CA ALA A 309 -4.58 7.58 7.25
C ALA A 309 -4.80 8.46 8.49
N ALA A 310 -4.00 9.52 8.68
CA ALA A 310 -4.17 10.47 9.78
C ALA A 310 -5.51 11.21 9.70
N ILE A 311 -5.97 11.62 8.51
CA ILE A 311 -7.30 12.22 8.31
C ILE A 311 -8.40 11.27 8.76
N ALA A 312 -8.32 9.99 8.39
CA ALA A 312 -9.30 8.99 8.81
C ALA A 312 -9.39 8.89 10.34
N VAL A 313 -8.24 8.87 11.02
CA VAL A 313 -8.18 8.83 12.50
C VAL A 313 -8.73 10.11 13.13
N VAL A 314 -8.37 11.29 12.62
CA VAL A 314 -8.89 12.57 13.13
C VAL A 314 -10.41 12.62 13.05
N ILE A 315 -10.96 12.25 11.89
CA ILE A 315 -12.42 12.24 11.72
C ILE A 315 -13.10 11.19 12.61
N ALA A 316 -12.47 10.01 12.79
CA ALA A 316 -12.98 9.00 13.72
C ALA A 316 -13.03 9.51 15.17
N VAL A 317 -11.98 10.21 15.64
CA VAL A 317 -11.95 10.84 16.98
C VAL A 317 -13.03 11.92 17.11
N LEU A 318 -13.19 12.77 16.09
CA LEU A 318 -14.23 13.79 16.08
C LEU A 318 -15.64 13.17 16.10
N ALA A 319 -15.89 12.12 15.34
CA ALA A 319 -17.15 11.40 15.35
C ALA A 319 -17.42 10.76 16.73
N ALA A 320 -16.43 10.10 17.32
CA ALA A 320 -16.55 9.47 18.63
C ALA A 320 -16.80 10.49 19.77
N THR A 321 -16.25 11.70 19.69
CA THR A 321 -16.35 12.71 20.74
C THR A 321 -17.49 13.71 20.56
N THR A 322 -18.11 13.78 19.38
CA THR A 322 -19.20 14.73 19.09
C THR A 322 -20.46 14.04 18.53
N LEU A 323 -20.37 13.29 17.46
CA LEU A 323 -21.53 12.59 16.86
C LEU A 323 -22.08 11.51 17.78
N LEU A 324 -21.21 10.66 18.31
CA LEU A 324 -21.63 9.56 19.20
C LEU A 324 -22.31 10.07 20.47
N PRO A 325 -21.81 11.08 21.23
CA PRO A 325 -22.54 11.69 22.34
C PRO A 325 -23.90 12.24 21.96
N ALA A 326 -24.05 12.82 20.76
CA ALA A 326 -25.35 13.28 20.26
C ALA A 326 -26.30 12.11 20.01
N MET A 327 -25.80 11.02 19.39
CA MET A 327 -26.60 9.81 19.14
C MET A 327 -27.03 9.14 20.46
N LEU A 328 -26.14 9.10 21.45
CA LEU A 328 -26.47 8.61 22.81
C LEU A 328 -27.54 9.46 23.48
N GLY A 329 -27.47 10.78 23.31
CA GLY A 329 -28.48 11.70 23.79
C GLY A 329 -29.84 11.51 23.14
N ALA A 330 -29.86 11.26 21.81
CA ALA A 330 -31.09 11.01 21.04
C ALA A 330 -31.78 9.70 21.43
N LEU A 331 -31.01 8.65 21.73
CA LEU A 331 -31.52 7.35 22.18
C LEU A 331 -31.94 7.34 23.65
N GLY A 332 -31.25 8.11 24.47
CA GLY A 332 -31.55 8.19 25.91
C GLY A 332 -31.56 6.81 26.59
N PRO A 333 -32.58 6.52 27.46
CA PRO A 333 -32.66 5.22 28.16
C PRO A 333 -32.87 4.01 27.23
N ARG A 334 -33.26 4.24 25.95
CA ARG A 334 -33.57 3.16 25.00
C ARG A 334 -32.32 2.43 24.49
N ILE A 335 -31.12 2.78 24.96
CA ILE A 335 -29.88 2.10 24.58
C ILE A 335 -29.87 0.60 24.91
N ASP A 336 -30.62 0.19 25.92
CA ASP A 336 -30.79 -1.22 26.30
C ASP A 336 -32.05 -1.86 25.70
N SER A 337 -32.69 -1.25 24.72
CA SER A 337 -33.79 -1.84 23.95
C SER A 337 -33.32 -2.92 22.98
N LEU A 338 -34.23 -3.78 22.53
CA LEU A 338 -33.95 -4.89 21.59
C LEU A 338 -32.83 -5.82 22.13
N ARG A 339 -33.01 -6.31 23.35
CA ARG A 339 -32.10 -7.26 23.99
C ARG A 339 -32.09 -8.60 23.23
N VAL A 340 -30.91 -9.09 22.89
CA VAL A 340 -30.70 -10.41 22.33
C VAL A 340 -30.09 -11.28 23.42
N GLN A 341 -30.87 -12.26 23.92
CA GLN A 341 -30.39 -13.16 24.96
C GLN A 341 -29.61 -14.32 24.35
N PHE A 342 -28.29 -14.24 24.41
CA PHE A 342 -27.40 -15.38 24.18
C PHE A 342 -27.08 -16.07 25.51
N GLY A 343 -27.84 -17.13 25.84
CA GLY A 343 -27.57 -17.97 27.02
C GLY A 343 -28.16 -17.48 28.34
N ARG A 344 -28.19 -18.37 29.34
CA ARG A 344 -28.59 -18.09 30.72
C ARG A 344 -27.48 -17.35 31.45
N THR A 345 -27.50 -16.02 31.41
CA THR A 345 -26.71 -15.21 32.36
C THR A 345 -27.51 -14.99 33.64
N HIS A 346 -26.97 -15.46 34.75
CA HIS A 346 -27.49 -15.10 36.06
C HIS A 346 -27.36 -13.60 36.28
N PRO A 347 -28.40 -12.91 36.85
CA PRO A 347 -28.38 -11.47 37.02
C PRO A 347 -27.33 -10.93 38.04
N ASP A 348 -26.73 -11.80 38.85
CA ASP A 348 -25.88 -11.42 39.99
C ASP A 348 -24.37 -11.55 39.75
N ASP A 349 -23.91 -11.87 38.54
CA ASP A 349 -22.50 -12.06 38.29
C ASP A 349 -21.82 -10.73 37.86
N HIS A 350 -21.74 -9.80 38.85
CA HIS A 350 -21.16 -8.46 38.63
C HIS A 350 -19.63 -8.42 38.64
N GLN A 351 -18.95 -9.54 38.94
CA GLN A 351 -17.50 -9.62 38.85
C GLN A 351 -17.07 -10.56 37.70
N PRO A 352 -16.15 -10.12 36.83
CA PRO A 352 -15.61 -11.00 35.78
C PRO A 352 -14.66 -12.02 36.40
N HIS A 353 -15.21 -13.06 37.07
CA HIS A 353 -14.40 -14.07 37.78
C HIS A 353 -13.33 -14.73 36.91
N GLY A 354 -13.54 -14.80 35.60
CA GLY A 354 -12.56 -15.32 34.66
C GLY A 354 -11.32 -14.42 34.54
N TRP A 355 -11.53 -13.12 34.34
CA TRP A 355 -10.44 -12.16 34.21
C TRP A 355 -9.70 -11.95 35.52
N LEU A 356 -10.38 -11.97 36.67
CA LEU A 356 -9.76 -11.88 37.97
C LEU A 356 -8.83 -13.08 38.23
N ARG A 357 -9.30 -14.31 37.97
CA ARG A 357 -8.50 -15.54 38.11
C ARG A 357 -7.27 -15.50 37.16
N TRP A 358 -7.47 -15.02 35.91
CA TRP A 358 -6.36 -14.87 34.95
C TRP A 358 -5.31 -13.89 35.48
N ALA A 359 -5.73 -12.69 35.89
CA ALA A 359 -4.86 -11.66 36.42
C ALA A 359 -4.11 -12.12 37.69
N GLU A 360 -4.79 -12.83 38.60
CA GLU A 360 -4.15 -13.46 39.76
C GLU A 360 -3.12 -14.53 39.33
N GLY A 361 -3.43 -15.35 38.32
CA GLY A 361 -2.51 -16.35 37.80
C GLY A 361 -1.21 -15.73 37.29
N VAL A 362 -1.34 -14.66 36.52
CA VAL A 362 -0.20 -13.88 36.01
C VAL A 362 0.59 -13.24 37.17
N SER A 363 -0.11 -12.66 38.16
CA SER A 363 0.53 -12.01 39.30
C SER A 363 1.27 -12.99 40.22
N ARG A 364 0.77 -14.24 40.36
CA ARG A 364 1.43 -15.28 41.18
C ARG A 364 2.74 -15.78 40.59
N ARG A 365 2.87 -15.82 39.25
CA ARG A 365 4.05 -16.38 38.52
C ARG A 365 4.51 -15.46 37.40
N PRO A 366 4.89 -14.19 37.69
CA PRO A 366 5.15 -13.19 36.66
C PRO A 366 6.34 -13.56 35.76
N TRP A 367 7.42 -14.16 36.29
CA TRP A 367 8.57 -14.56 35.50
C TRP A 367 8.23 -15.62 34.42
N ARG A 368 7.33 -16.56 34.75
CA ARG A 368 6.88 -17.56 33.74
C ARG A 368 6.14 -16.87 32.60
N SER A 369 5.26 -15.93 32.94
CA SER A 369 4.49 -15.18 31.95
C SER A 369 5.41 -14.34 31.05
N VAL A 370 6.44 -13.71 31.60
CA VAL A 370 7.44 -12.96 30.83
C VAL A 370 8.20 -13.90 29.89
N ILE A 371 8.76 -14.99 30.40
CA ILE A 371 9.58 -15.92 29.62
C ILE A 371 8.76 -16.52 28.47
N VAL A 372 7.56 -17.01 28.76
CA VAL A 372 6.66 -17.63 27.74
C VAL A 372 6.33 -16.62 26.66
N SER A 373 5.91 -15.40 27.04
CA SER A 373 5.55 -14.36 26.05
C SER A 373 6.76 -13.98 25.18
N VAL A 374 7.91 -13.73 25.81
CA VAL A 374 9.11 -13.33 25.06
C VAL A 374 9.60 -14.45 24.13
N VAL A 375 9.58 -15.70 24.58
CA VAL A 375 9.98 -16.84 23.73
C VAL A 375 9.04 -16.96 22.53
N ILE A 376 7.73 -16.90 22.74
CA ILE A 376 6.75 -16.96 21.63
C ILE A 376 7.00 -15.83 20.64
N LEU A 377 7.15 -14.59 21.13
CA LEU A 377 7.38 -13.41 20.28
C LEU A 377 8.69 -13.52 19.51
N LEU A 378 9.77 -14.02 20.12
CA LEU A 378 11.06 -14.24 19.44
C LEU A 378 10.95 -15.33 18.38
N VAL A 379 10.22 -16.43 18.65
CA VAL A 379 10.00 -17.50 17.66
C VAL A 379 9.22 -16.96 16.46
N LEU A 380 8.16 -16.18 16.70
CA LEU A 380 7.39 -15.54 15.63
C LEU A 380 8.22 -14.52 14.85
N ALA A 381 9.20 -13.87 15.49
CA ALA A 381 10.08 -12.90 14.84
C ALA A 381 11.24 -13.56 14.04
N LEU A 382 11.49 -14.87 14.16
CA LEU A 382 12.61 -15.53 13.48
C LEU A 382 12.63 -15.31 11.95
N PRO A 383 11.49 -15.40 11.22
CA PRO A 383 11.49 -15.20 9.77
C PRO A 383 11.86 -13.76 9.35
N LEU A 384 11.79 -12.79 10.25
CA LEU A 384 12.18 -11.39 9.98
C LEU A 384 13.63 -11.25 9.47
N ARG A 385 14.51 -12.22 9.78
CA ARG A 385 15.89 -12.23 9.29
C ARG A 385 16.00 -12.29 7.78
N ASP A 386 15.00 -12.90 7.14
CA ASP A 386 14.97 -13.11 5.70
C ASP A 386 14.10 -12.05 4.99
N LEU A 387 13.68 -11.00 5.71
CA LEU A 387 12.88 -9.93 5.15
C LEU A 387 13.65 -9.20 4.04
N THR A 388 13.14 -9.31 2.82
CA THR A 388 13.57 -8.51 1.67
C THR A 388 12.43 -7.58 1.24
N LEU A 389 12.77 -6.31 1.07
CA LEU A 389 11.82 -5.31 0.60
C LEU A 389 11.84 -5.25 -0.93
N GLY A 390 10.68 -5.28 -1.54
CA GLY A 390 10.55 -5.25 -2.98
C GLY A 390 9.22 -4.64 -3.43
N GLN A 391 8.78 -5.04 -4.60
CA GLN A 391 7.46 -4.72 -5.11
C GLN A 391 6.89 -5.98 -5.78
N SER A 392 5.67 -6.33 -5.47
CA SER A 392 4.97 -7.38 -6.19
C SER A 392 4.65 -6.91 -7.62
N ASP A 393 4.88 -7.77 -8.60
CA ASP A 393 4.48 -7.51 -9.97
C ASP A 393 3.03 -7.96 -10.25
N ASN A 394 2.56 -7.71 -11.47
CA ASN A 394 1.20 -8.05 -11.87
C ASN A 394 0.92 -9.57 -11.87
N GLY A 395 1.96 -10.40 -11.79
CA GLY A 395 1.85 -11.85 -11.60
C GLY A 395 1.29 -12.27 -10.24
N ALA A 396 1.33 -11.39 -9.25
CA ALA A 396 0.74 -11.62 -7.94
C ALA A 396 -0.77 -11.29 -7.87
N MET A 397 -1.32 -10.65 -8.91
CA MET A 397 -2.74 -10.30 -8.97
C MET A 397 -3.63 -11.53 -9.23
N PRO A 398 -4.92 -11.51 -8.85
CA PRO A 398 -5.85 -12.60 -9.15
C PRO A 398 -5.96 -12.89 -10.66
N LYS A 399 -6.05 -14.18 -11.02
CA LYS A 399 -6.18 -14.64 -12.42
C LYS A 399 -7.38 -14.08 -13.20
N SER A 400 -8.38 -13.56 -12.50
CA SER A 400 -9.56 -12.92 -13.09
C SER A 400 -9.28 -11.52 -13.63
N THR A 401 -8.24 -10.84 -13.16
CA THR A 401 -7.93 -9.44 -13.49
C THR A 401 -7.29 -9.29 -14.86
N GLN A 402 -7.50 -8.13 -15.50
CA GLN A 402 -6.94 -7.83 -16.82
C GLN A 402 -5.41 -7.81 -16.81
N VAL A 403 -4.82 -7.17 -15.80
CA VAL A 403 -3.36 -7.10 -15.66
C VAL A 403 -2.72 -8.48 -15.51
N ARG A 404 -3.34 -9.41 -14.76
CA ARG A 404 -2.81 -10.76 -14.58
C ARG A 404 -2.91 -11.57 -15.88
N LYS A 405 -4.03 -11.52 -16.57
CA LYS A 405 -4.19 -12.19 -17.87
C LYS A 405 -3.18 -11.69 -18.89
N SER A 406 -2.98 -10.37 -18.95
CA SER A 406 -1.96 -9.76 -19.80
C SER A 406 -0.54 -10.21 -19.41
N TYR A 407 -0.23 -10.22 -18.12
CA TYR A 407 1.05 -10.69 -17.59
C TYR A 407 1.33 -12.15 -17.98
N ASP A 408 0.36 -13.03 -17.76
CA ASP A 408 0.48 -14.46 -18.08
C ASP A 408 0.64 -14.68 -19.60
N GLY A 409 -0.12 -13.95 -20.43
CA GLY A 409 -0.02 -13.99 -21.89
C GLY A 409 1.34 -13.54 -22.40
N ILE A 410 1.87 -12.42 -21.90
CA ILE A 410 3.21 -11.92 -22.23
C ILE A 410 4.28 -12.92 -21.78
N THR A 411 4.17 -13.44 -20.55
CA THR A 411 5.11 -14.44 -20.02
C THR A 411 5.18 -15.67 -20.91
N LYS A 412 4.03 -16.18 -21.34
CA LYS A 412 3.92 -17.37 -22.20
C LYS A 412 4.48 -17.15 -23.60
N GLY A 413 4.27 -15.95 -24.19
CA GLY A 413 4.69 -15.65 -25.57
C GLY A 413 6.12 -15.14 -25.69
N PHE A 414 6.63 -14.41 -24.70
CA PHE A 414 7.85 -13.60 -24.81
C PHE A 414 8.84 -13.75 -23.66
N GLY A 415 8.45 -14.43 -22.60
CA GLY A 415 9.26 -14.56 -21.39
C GLY A 415 8.83 -13.57 -20.29
N VAL A 416 9.07 -13.96 -19.03
CA VAL A 416 8.57 -13.25 -17.84
C VAL A 416 9.14 -11.83 -17.71
N GLY A 417 10.40 -11.61 -18.12
CA GLY A 417 11.06 -10.31 -18.02
C GLY A 417 10.46 -9.23 -18.93
N THR A 418 9.74 -9.64 -19.98
CA THR A 418 9.04 -8.70 -20.88
C THR A 418 7.94 -7.90 -20.15
N ASN A 419 7.48 -8.37 -18.99
CA ASN A 419 6.51 -7.68 -18.16
C ASN A 419 7.07 -6.48 -17.38
N GLY A 420 8.38 -6.33 -17.31
CA GLY A 420 9.03 -5.22 -16.59
C GLY A 420 10.29 -4.73 -17.28
N PRO A 421 10.16 -4.17 -18.49
CA PRO A 421 11.30 -3.70 -19.25
C PRO A 421 12.05 -2.59 -18.51
N LEU A 422 13.37 -2.63 -18.55
CA LEU A 422 14.21 -1.55 -18.07
C LEU A 422 14.46 -0.57 -19.22
N LEU A 423 14.45 0.72 -18.93
CA LEU A 423 14.72 1.78 -19.87
C LEU A 423 16.07 2.41 -19.56
N ILE A 424 17.02 2.30 -20.48
CA ILE A 424 18.32 2.97 -20.33
C ILE A 424 18.25 4.28 -21.11
N ALA A 425 18.05 5.37 -20.40
CA ALA A 425 18.02 6.73 -20.98
C ALA A 425 19.43 7.29 -21.04
N VAL A 426 19.88 7.65 -22.23
CA VAL A 426 21.23 8.14 -22.51
C VAL A 426 21.15 9.58 -23.00
N SER A 427 21.96 10.46 -22.46
CA SER A 427 22.13 11.85 -22.88
C SER A 427 23.55 12.07 -23.40
N SER A 428 23.68 12.82 -24.49
CA SER A 428 24.95 13.23 -25.07
C SER A 428 25.06 14.75 -25.09
N ALA A 429 26.24 15.26 -24.75
CA ALA A 429 26.53 16.70 -24.84
C ALA A 429 26.55 17.18 -26.32
N LYS A 430 26.89 16.31 -27.26
CA LYS A 430 26.94 16.57 -28.70
C LYS A 430 25.96 15.67 -29.45
N PRO A 431 25.44 16.10 -30.60
CA PRO A 431 24.63 15.21 -31.43
C PRO A 431 25.43 13.95 -31.81
N LEU A 432 24.77 12.80 -31.61
CA LEU A 432 25.27 11.48 -31.98
C LEU A 432 25.44 11.40 -33.51
N LYS A 433 26.43 10.67 -33.94
CA LYS A 433 26.78 10.57 -35.37
C LYS A 433 26.77 9.12 -35.84
N PRO A 434 26.40 8.88 -37.11
CA PRO A 434 26.55 7.58 -37.72
C PRO A 434 27.98 7.03 -37.63
N ASP A 435 28.12 5.71 -37.53
CA ASP A 435 29.43 5.05 -37.54
C ASP A 435 30.01 5.07 -38.98
N GLN A 436 30.87 6.07 -39.20
CA GLN A 436 31.50 6.22 -40.49
C GLN A 436 32.33 4.98 -40.92
N SER A 437 32.93 4.30 -39.95
CA SER A 437 33.75 3.11 -40.24
C SER A 437 32.92 1.93 -40.73
N GLN A 438 31.69 1.79 -40.22
CA GLN A 438 30.75 0.79 -40.73
C GLN A 438 30.20 1.18 -42.10
N LEU A 439 29.92 2.46 -42.35
CA LEU A 439 29.48 2.95 -43.64
C LEU A 439 30.52 2.67 -44.71
N ASP A 440 31.79 3.00 -44.43
CA ASP A 440 32.92 2.75 -45.37
C ASP A 440 33.05 1.26 -45.66
N LYS A 441 32.90 0.39 -44.70
CA LYS A 441 32.92 -1.08 -44.93
C LYS A 441 31.75 -1.55 -45.79
N ILE A 442 30.55 -1.03 -45.54
CA ILE A 442 29.36 -1.40 -46.33
C ILE A 442 29.52 -0.88 -47.76
N ASP A 443 30.06 0.31 -47.98
CA ASP A 443 30.32 0.85 -49.29
C ASP A 443 31.35 0.01 -50.05
N GLN A 444 32.40 -0.47 -49.37
CA GLN A 444 33.36 -1.43 -49.94
C GLN A 444 32.67 -2.75 -50.34
N GLN A 445 31.80 -3.29 -49.48
CA GLN A 445 31.03 -4.49 -49.79
C GLN A 445 30.06 -4.29 -50.96
N GLN A 446 29.44 -3.11 -51.08
CA GLN A 446 28.58 -2.78 -52.23
C GLN A 446 29.41 -2.73 -53.55
N GLN A 447 30.63 -2.17 -53.50
CA GLN A 447 31.56 -2.18 -54.64
C GLN A 447 31.97 -3.59 -55.02
N GLN A 448 32.27 -4.46 -54.05
CA GLN A 448 32.58 -5.86 -54.29
C GLN A 448 31.40 -6.61 -54.90
N LEU A 449 30.19 -6.37 -54.44
CA LEU A 449 28.97 -6.97 -54.97
C LEU A 449 28.71 -6.50 -56.42
N ALA A 450 28.89 -5.23 -56.69
CA ALA A 450 28.78 -4.69 -58.05
C ALA A 450 29.79 -5.33 -59.01
N ALA A 451 31.05 -5.51 -58.57
CA ALA A 451 32.06 -6.23 -59.35
C ALA A 451 31.70 -7.71 -59.57
N GLN A 452 31.09 -8.36 -58.55
CA GLN A 452 30.57 -9.74 -58.71
C GLN A 452 29.41 -9.80 -59.71
N GLN A 453 28.48 -8.85 -59.63
CA GLN A 453 27.39 -8.75 -60.62
C GLN A 453 27.91 -8.63 -62.05
N GLN A 454 28.91 -7.76 -62.27
CA GLN A 454 29.55 -7.61 -63.56
C GLN A 454 30.19 -8.91 -64.08
N ARG A 455 30.88 -9.67 -63.22
CA ARG A 455 31.43 -10.99 -63.55
C ARG A 455 30.36 -11.99 -63.93
N ILE A 456 29.25 -12.04 -63.25
CA ILE A 456 28.12 -12.92 -63.54
C ILE A 456 27.50 -12.55 -64.88
N VAL A 457 27.35 -11.25 -65.17
CA VAL A 457 26.90 -10.77 -66.50
C VAL A 457 27.84 -11.20 -67.62
N GLN A 458 29.15 -11.01 -67.41
CA GLN A 458 30.16 -11.45 -68.44
C GLN A 458 30.12 -12.94 -68.60
N GLN A 459 30.00 -13.73 -67.59
CA GLN A 459 29.84 -15.20 -67.66
C GLN A 459 28.59 -15.63 -68.46
N GLY A 460 27.45 -14.93 -68.15
CA GLY A 460 26.19 -15.17 -68.87
C GLY A 460 26.30 -14.83 -70.35
N LEU A 461 26.92 -13.74 -70.72
CA LEU A 461 27.17 -13.38 -72.10
C LEU A 461 28.07 -14.38 -72.78
N ALA A 462 29.13 -14.89 -72.16
CA ALA A 462 30.00 -15.94 -72.63
C ALA A 462 29.26 -17.30 -72.82
N ALA A 463 28.20 -17.53 -72.01
CA ALA A 463 27.36 -18.70 -72.14
C ALA A 463 26.24 -18.56 -73.21
N GLY A 464 26.20 -17.43 -73.95
CA GLY A 464 25.22 -17.21 -75.01
C GLY A 464 23.91 -16.58 -74.65
N LEU A 465 23.80 -16.07 -73.42
CA LEU A 465 22.61 -15.32 -72.95
C LEU A 465 22.58 -13.91 -73.57
N THR A 466 21.38 -13.37 -73.77
CA THR A 466 21.24 -11.94 -74.10
C THR A 466 21.67 -11.06 -72.92
N GLN A 467 22.05 -9.81 -73.19
CA GLN A 467 22.44 -8.89 -72.09
C GLN A 467 21.39 -8.75 -71.06
N GLN A 468 20.11 -8.62 -71.42
CA GLN A 468 18.98 -8.54 -70.45
C GLN A 468 18.85 -9.80 -69.57
N GLN A 469 19.06 -11.01 -70.23
CA GLN A 469 18.97 -12.28 -69.47
C GLN A 469 20.13 -12.41 -68.47
N ALA A 470 21.35 -12.03 -68.88
CA ALA A 470 22.52 -12.09 -68.03
C ALA A 470 22.43 -11.10 -66.87
N GLU A 471 21.94 -9.88 -67.09
CA GLU A 471 21.67 -8.89 -66.05
C GLU A 471 20.56 -9.36 -65.05
N ALA A 472 19.47 -9.93 -65.61
CA ALA A 472 18.41 -10.49 -64.78
C ALA A 472 18.91 -11.64 -63.90
N GLN A 473 19.75 -12.51 -64.44
CA GLN A 473 20.37 -13.60 -63.69
C GLN A 473 21.32 -13.09 -62.59
N ALA A 474 22.14 -12.08 -62.89
CA ALA A 474 23.02 -11.46 -61.91
C ALA A 474 22.22 -10.81 -60.77
N GLN A 475 21.17 -10.04 -61.12
CA GLN A 475 20.28 -9.44 -60.16
C GLN A 475 19.59 -10.49 -59.27
N GLN A 476 19.06 -11.56 -59.86
CA GLN A 476 18.40 -12.63 -59.14
C GLN A 476 19.36 -13.34 -58.15
N GLN A 477 20.58 -13.63 -58.56
CA GLN A 477 21.60 -14.27 -57.71
C GLN A 477 22.12 -13.39 -56.59
N THR A 478 22.11 -12.07 -56.76
CA THR A 478 22.65 -11.13 -55.79
C THR A 478 21.56 -10.35 -55.02
N ALA A 479 20.30 -10.53 -55.36
CA ALA A 479 19.19 -9.77 -54.79
C ALA A 479 19.15 -9.79 -53.26
N SER A 480 19.34 -10.97 -52.65
CA SER A 480 19.34 -11.13 -51.20
C SER A 480 20.52 -10.41 -50.54
N GLN A 481 21.71 -10.43 -51.14
CA GLN A 481 22.88 -9.74 -50.64
C GLN A 481 22.74 -8.21 -50.80
N GLN A 482 22.19 -7.76 -51.91
CA GLN A 482 21.93 -6.35 -52.21
C GLN A 482 20.89 -5.79 -51.19
N GLN A 483 19.82 -6.54 -50.97
CA GLN A 483 18.78 -6.15 -50.00
C GLN A 483 19.34 -6.08 -48.57
N LYS A 484 20.20 -7.04 -48.21
CA LYS A 484 20.87 -7.04 -46.90
C LYS A 484 21.79 -5.81 -46.77
N LEU A 485 22.65 -5.56 -47.73
CA LEU A 485 23.56 -4.40 -47.71
C LEU A 485 22.81 -3.06 -47.67
N ASN A 486 21.71 -2.93 -48.42
CA ASN A 486 20.87 -1.75 -48.38
C ASN A 486 20.24 -1.53 -46.99
N THR A 487 19.77 -2.62 -46.36
CA THR A 487 19.24 -2.56 -44.99
C THR A 487 20.33 -2.20 -43.99
N ASP A 488 21.51 -2.81 -44.11
CA ASP A 488 22.66 -2.53 -43.23
C ASP A 488 23.17 -1.09 -43.43
N LYS A 489 23.17 -0.58 -44.65
CA LYS A 489 23.52 0.80 -44.95
C LYS A 489 22.51 1.80 -44.33
N GLN A 490 21.24 1.50 -44.46
CA GLN A 490 20.19 2.33 -43.86
C GLN A 490 20.29 2.38 -42.31
N ARG A 491 20.66 1.25 -41.68
CA ARG A 491 20.94 1.20 -40.25
C ARG A 491 22.19 1.97 -39.87
N ALA A 492 23.30 1.75 -40.59
CA ALA A 492 24.58 2.40 -40.36
C ALA A 492 24.56 3.92 -40.62
N SER A 493 23.69 4.41 -41.48
CA SER A 493 23.52 5.84 -41.76
C SER A 493 22.68 6.57 -40.68
N SER A 494 22.08 5.86 -39.75
CA SER A 494 21.35 6.45 -38.63
C SER A 494 22.29 6.85 -37.50
N PRO A 495 22.09 8.00 -36.82
CA PRO A 495 22.82 8.31 -35.59
C PRO A 495 22.67 7.27 -34.48
N ALA A 496 21.71 6.34 -34.61
CA ALA A 496 21.57 5.18 -33.74
C ALA A 496 22.75 4.21 -33.81
N SER A 497 23.54 4.25 -34.87
CA SER A 497 24.75 3.44 -35.02
C SER A 497 26.02 4.05 -34.45
N ASP A 498 25.88 5.16 -33.68
CA ASP A 498 27.04 5.80 -33.04
C ASP A 498 27.88 4.75 -32.28
N PRO A 499 29.20 4.71 -32.47
CA PRO A 499 30.09 3.71 -31.87
C PRO A 499 30.00 3.65 -30.34
N GLN A 500 29.73 4.78 -29.70
CA GLN A 500 29.60 4.83 -28.24
C GLN A 500 28.30 4.16 -27.79
N LEU A 501 27.17 4.37 -28.51
CA LEU A 501 25.91 3.69 -28.24
C LEU A 501 26.01 2.18 -28.52
N THR A 502 26.65 1.80 -29.62
CA THR A 502 26.87 0.40 -29.98
C THR A 502 27.72 -0.31 -28.92
N THR A 503 28.75 0.35 -28.39
CA THR A 503 29.58 -0.20 -27.31
C THR A 503 28.73 -0.40 -26.03
N LEU A 504 27.93 0.59 -25.68
CA LEU A 504 27.03 0.50 -24.52
C LEU A 504 26.00 -0.63 -24.68
N GLU A 505 25.37 -0.74 -25.85
CA GLU A 505 24.44 -1.83 -26.20
C GLU A 505 25.08 -3.21 -26.04
N ASN A 506 26.28 -3.37 -26.59
CA ASN A 506 27.04 -4.60 -26.51
C ASN A 506 27.48 -4.98 -25.09
N GLU A 507 27.89 -4.03 -24.28
CA GLU A 507 28.23 -4.30 -22.86
C GLU A 507 26.99 -4.64 -22.02
N ILE A 508 25.88 -3.93 -22.23
CA ILE A 508 24.60 -4.26 -21.58
C ILE A 508 24.12 -5.66 -21.98
N SER A 509 24.23 -6.02 -23.27
CA SER A 509 23.77 -7.33 -23.75
C SER A 509 24.55 -8.53 -23.21
N LYS A 510 25.77 -8.31 -22.73
CA LYS A 510 26.62 -9.32 -22.07
C LYS A 510 26.35 -9.46 -20.57
N ALA A 511 25.62 -8.52 -19.96
CA ALA A 511 25.36 -8.55 -18.54
C ALA A 511 24.53 -9.80 -18.16
N PRO A 512 24.81 -10.41 -17.00
CA PRO A 512 24.05 -11.55 -16.51
C PRO A 512 22.56 -11.21 -16.42
N ASP A 513 21.69 -12.15 -16.73
CA ASP A 513 20.23 -12.02 -16.70
C ASP A 513 19.60 -11.07 -17.74
N VAL A 514 20.37 -10.55 -18.70
CA VAL A 514 19.83 -9.84 -19.87
C VAL A 514 19.38 -10.84 -20.93
N GLN A 515 18.07 -10.80 -21.28
CA GLN A 515 17.50 -11.61 -22.37
C GLN A 515 17.70 -10.93 -23.73
N SER A 516 17.44 -9.63 -23.81
CA SER A 516 17.59 -8.84 -25.03
C SER A 516 17.72 -7.35 -24.74
N VAL A 517 18.38 -6.66 -25.67
CA VAL A 517 18.48 -5.19 -25.70
C VAL A 517 17.89 -4.72 -27.02
N SER A 518 17.01 -3.71 -27.00
CA SER A 518 16.47 -3.12 -28.22
C SER A 518 17.48 -2.16 -28.85
N PRO A 519 17.44 -1.97 -30.18
CA PRO A 519 18.14 -0.86 -30.81
C PRO A 519 17.71 0.48 -30.18
N PRO A 520 18.62 1.46 -30.07
CA PRO A 520 18.31 2.74 -29.46
C PRO A 520 17.30 3.55 -30.28
N THR A 521 16.31 4.12 -29.57
CA THR A 521 15.41 5.13 -30.13
C THR A 521 15.95 6.51 -29.80
N LEU A 522 16.08 7.39 -30.80
CA LEU A 522 16.64 8.73 -30.62
C LEU A 522 15.58 9.82 -30.68
N ASP A 523 15.89 10.94 -29.99
CA ASP A 523 15.15 12.18 -30.16
C ASP A 523 15.44 12.84 -31.53
N LYS A 524 14.70 13.89 -31.86
CA LYS A 524 14.85 14.60 -33.13
C LYS A 524 16.21 15.30 -33.29
N GLN A 525 16.88 15.61 -32.18
CA GLN A 525 18.16 16.32 -32.15
C GLN A 525 19.34 15.35 -32.10
N ALA A 526 19.08 14.03 -32.04
CA ALA A 526 20.08 12.97 -31.86
C ALA A 526 20.99 13.21 -30.64
N LYS A 527 20.46 13.79 -29.58
CA LYS A 527 21.18 14.02 -28.32
C LYS A 527 20.73 13.09 -27.20
N THR A 528 19.53 12.54 -27.32
CA THR A 528 18.98 11.62 -26.33
C THR A 528 18.63 10.31 -27.00
N ALA A 529 19.05 9.20 -26.39
CA ALA A 529 18.73 7.85 -26.84
C ALA A 529 18.10 7.05 -25.70
N VAL A 530 17.24 6.10 -26.04
CA VAL A 530 16.70 5.13 -25.08
C VAL A 530 16.83 3.71 -25.61
N PHE A 531 17.36 2.82 -24.77
CA PHE A 531 17.36 1.38 -24.96
C PHE A 531 16.29 0.75 -24.08
N THR A 532 15.62 -0.26 -24.61
CA THR A 532 14.76 -1.15 -23.79
C THR A 532 15.52 -2.44 -23.53
N VAL A 533 15.74 -2.75 -22.25
CA VAL A 533 16.43 -3.96 -21.83
C VAL A 533 15.41 -4.91 -21.19
N ILE A 534 15.33 -6.12 -21.67
CA ILE A 534 14.48 -7.19 -21.15
C ILE A 534 15.35 -8.14 -20.34
N SER A 535 15.00 -8.34 -19.06
CA SER A 535 15.63 -9.36 -18.21
C SER A 535 15.13 -10.77 -18.55
N SER A 536 15.86 -11.80 -18.17
CA SER A 536 15.40 -13.19 -18.26
C SER A 536 14.57 -13.61 -17.06
N SER A 537 14.65 -12.85 -15.97
CA SER A 537 13.91 -13.07 -14.71
C SER A 537 12.68 -12.17 -14.59
N ALA A 538 11.79 -12.51 -13.64
CA ALA A 538 10.59 -11.71 -13.35
C ALA A 538 10.96 -10.31 -12.81
N PRO A 539 10.13 -9.29 -13.06
CA PRO A 539 10.37 -7.93 -12.57
C PRO A 539 10.54 -7.84 -11.05
N SER A 540 9.87 -8.72 -10.30
CA SER A 540 9.91 -8.80 -8.84
C SER A 540 11.03 -9.70 -8.28
N SER A 541 11.86 -10.32 -9.15
CA SER A 541 12.91 -11.24 -8.76
C SER A 541 14.17 -10.53 -8.26
N ASP A 542 14.82 -11.12 -7.24
CA ASP A 542 16.12 -10.64 -6.75
C ASP A 542 17.18 -10.56 -7.87
N ARG A 543 17.15 -11.48 -8.84
CA ARG A 543 18.05 -11.43 -10.01
C ARG A 543 17.86 -10.18 -10.86
N THR A 544 16.61 -9.68 -11.00
CA THR A 544 16.36 -8.42 -11.69
C THR A 544 16.88 -7.23 -10.88
N VAL A 545 16.78 -7.28 -9.54
CA VAL A 545 17.37 -6.28 -8.65
C VAL A 545 18.89 -6.25 -8.81
N ASP A 546 19.53 -7.42 -8.79
CA ASP A 546 20.96 -7.56 -8.99
C ASP A 546 21.40 -7.04 -10.37
N LEU A 547 20.65 -7.34 -11.43
CA LEU A 547 20.89 -6.82 -12.77
C LEU A 547 20.84 -5.29 -12.80
N VAL A 548 19.81 -4.67 -12.21
CA VAL A 548 19.68 -3.20 -12.18
C VAL A 548 20.86 -2.55 -11.46
N ASN A 549 21.27 -3.13 -10.32
CA ASN A 549 22.41 -2.65 -9.56
C ASN A 549 23.73 -2.84 -10.35
N ASP A 550 23.94 -4.00 -10.97
CA ASP A 550 25.13 -4.26 -11.78
C ASP A 550 25.22 -3.32 -13.01
N LEU A 551 24.08 -3.08 -13.67
CA LEU A 551 24.02 -2.09 -14.75
C LEU A 551 24.43 -0.70 -14.28
N ARG A 552 24.01 -0.26 -13.11
CA ARG A 552 24.29 1.07 -12.55
C ARG A 552 25.73 1.23 -12.06
N ASP A 553 26.21 0.22 -11.36
CA ASP A 553 27.47 0.34 -10.60
C ASP A 553 28.68 -0.12 -11.41
N ASN A 554 28.51 -1.06 -12.36
CA ASN A 554 29.59 -1.69 -13.06
C ASN A 554 29.51 -1.51 -14.60
N VAL A 555 28.44 -2.00 -15.23
CA VAL A 555 28.36 -2.14 -16.70
C VAL A 555 28.34 -0.77 -17.38
N ILE A 556 27.40 0.11 -17.00
CA ILE A 556 27.26 1.43 -17.61
C ILE A 556 28.47 2.30 -17.35
N PRO A 557 28.99 2.45 -16.12
CA PRO A 557 30.17 3.25 -15.86
C PRO A 557 31.41 2.80 -16.63
N LYS A 558 31.58 1.46 -16.78
CA LYS A 558 32.67 0.88 -17.56
C LYS A 558 32.52 1.18 -19.06
N ALA A 559 31.32 1.01 -19.61
CA ALA A 559 31.04 1.26 -21.04
C ALA A 559 31.16 2.73 -21.41
N LEU A 560 30.83 3.64 -20.49
CA LEU A 560 30.87 5.09 -20.73
C LEU A 560 32.23 5.73 -20.43
N LYS A 561 33.22 4.98 -19.97
CA LYS A 561 34.54 5.52 -19.62
C LYS A 561 35.23 6.11 -20.87
N GLY A 562 35.52 7.42 -20.82
CA GLY A 562 36.12 8.14 -21.93
C GLY A 562 35.14 8.60 -23.01
N THR A 563 33.84 8.54 -22.77
CA THR A 563 32.78 9.06 -23.65
C THR A 563 32.18 10.36 -23.10
N ASP A 564 31.45 11.08 -23.95
CA ASP A 564 30.66 12.28 -23.57
C ASP A 564 29.21 11.89 -23.17
N LEU A 565 28.94 10.61 -22.97
CA LEU A 565 27.60 10.10 -22.67
C LEU A 565 27.34 10.03 -21.17
N THR A 566 26.09 10.29 -20.77
CA THR A 566 25.55 10.01 -19.45
C THR A 566 24.34 9.10 -19.60
N ALA A 567 24.24 8.05 -18.81
CA ALA A 567 23.13 7.12 -18.89
C ALA A 567 22.52 6.82 -17.52
N TYR A 568 21.21 6.66 -17.50
CA TYR A 568 20.41 6.34 -16.31
C TYR A 568 19.52 5.15 -16.56
N VAL A 569 19.44 4.26 -15.57
CA VAL A 569 18.55 3.09 -15.59
C VAL A 569 17.20 3.49 -15.03
N GLY A 570 16.17 3.49 -15.86
CA GLY A 570 14.80 3.84 -15.56
C GLY A 570 13.83 2.72 -15.90
N GLY A 571 12.55 3.08 -16.00
CA GLY A 571 11.43 2.16 -16.13
C GLY A 571 10.80 1.84 -14.76
N GLN A 572 9.60 1.29 -14.77
CA GLN A 572 8.82 1.04 -13.55
C GLN A 572 9.55 0.11 -12.57
N THR A 573 10.18 -0.94 -13.07
CA THR A 573 10.96 -1.90 -12.27
C THR A 573 12.11 -1.21 -11.54
N ALA A 574 12.90 -0.36 -12.25
CA ALA A 574 14.00 0.39 -11.64
C ALA A 574 13.49 1.41 -10.60
N GLY A 575 12.33 2.04 -10.85
CA GLY A 575 11.69 2.94 -9.88
C GLY A 575 11.28 2.24 -8.58
N TYR A 576 10.75 1.03 -8.69
CA TYR A 576 10.41 0.22 -7.50
C TYR A 576 11.65 -0.20 -6.71
N ILE A 577 12.75 -0.53 -7.38
CA ILE A 577 14.02 -0.85 -6.73
C ILE A 577 14.57 0.38 -5.99
N ASP A 578 14.53 1.55 -6.62
CA ASP A 578 14.94 2.81 -5.98
C ASP A 578 14.10 3.12 -4.73
N LEU A 579 12.77 2.89 -4.81
CA LEU A 579 11.88 3.06 -3.68
C LEU A 579 12.21 2.09 -2.54
N ALA A 580 12.41 0.81 -2.86
CA ALA A 580 12.75 -0.21 -1.87
C ALA A 580 14.07 0.11 -1.16
N ASN A 581 15.11 0.50 -1.90
CA ASN A 581 16.40 0.90 -1.36
C ASN A 581 16.26 2.14 -0.45
N ARG A 582 15.53 3.17 -0.91
CA ARG A 582 15.32 4.39 -0.13
C ARG A 582 14.56 4.15 1.16
N ILE A 583 13.54 3.27 1.13
CA ILE A 583 12.79 2.90 2.33
C ILE A 583 13.66 2.09 3.27
N SER A 584 14.41 1.10 2.75
CA SER A 584 15.34 0.30 3.55
C SER A 584 16.35 1.17 4.31
N ASP A 585 16.94 2.16 3.65
CA ASP A 585 17.88 3.10 4.26
C ASP A 585 17.22 3.98 5.34
N LYS A 586 15.96 4.35 5.15
CA LYS A 586 15.23 5.23 6.06
C LYS A 586 14.51 4.49 7.19
N LEU A 587 14.22 3.21 7.04
CA LEU A 587 13.43 2.42 7.98
C LEU A 587 13.97 2.48 9.42
N PRO A 588 15.30 2.29 9.71
CA PRO A 588 15.79 2.36 11.08
C PRO A 588 15.63 3.74 11.72
N SER A 589 15.88 4.80 10.95
CA SER A 589 15.73 6.19 11.43
C SER A 589 14.28 6.54 11.72
N MET A 590 13.35 6.08 10.88
CA MET A 590 11.91 6.29 11.06
C MET A 590 11.38 5.57 12.28
N ILE A 591 11.80 4.30 12.49
CA ILE A 591 11.47 3.54 13.70
C ILE A 591 11.96 4.30 14.93
N ALA A 592 13.20 4.79 14.93
CA ALA A 592 13.75 5.55 16.04
C ALA A 592 12.98 6.83 16.34
N ILE A 593 12.56 7.58 15.31
CA ILE A 593 11.76 8.81 15.45
C ILE A 593 10.39 8.51 16.07
N VAL A 594 9.66 7.51 15.54
CA VAL A 594 8.33 7.14 16.07
C VAL A 594 8.44 6.68 17.51
N VAL A 595 9.44 5.87 17.85
CA VAL A 595 9.69 5.41 19.21
C VAL A 595 10.03 6.60 20.14
N ALA A 596 10.87 7.53 19.68
CA ALA A 596 11.23 8.71 20.48
C ALA A 596 10.03 9.64 20.72
N LEU A 597 9.22 9.91 19.69
CA LEU A 597 8.00 10.71 19.83
C LEU A 597 7.00 10.07 20.83
N SER A 598 6.80 8.78 20.70
CA SER A 598 5.91 8.04 21.60
C SER A 598 6.46 7.97 23.02
N PHE A 599 7.77 7.82 23.17
CA PHE A 599 8.43 7.91 24.47
C PHE A 599 8.13 9.24 25.16
N VAL A 600 8.26 10.34 24.44
CA VAL A 600 7.95 11.69 24.98
C VAL A 600 6.47 11.78 25.37
N VAL A 601 5.56 11.33 24.52
CA VAL A 601 4.11 11.39 24.79
C VAL A 601 3.75 10.56 26.02
N LEU A 602 4.27 9.34 26.16
CA LEU A 602 4.04 8.52 27.35
C LEU A 602 4.70 9.07 28.62
N LEU A 603 5.89 9.67 28.49
CA LEU A 603 6.56 10.35 29.60
C LEU A 603 5.71 11.49 30.15
N LEU A 604 5.13 12.30 29.25
CA LEU A 604 4.20 13.37 29.61
C LEU A 604 2.90 12.84 30.26
N ALA A 605 2.39 11.71 29.75
CA ALA A 605 1.14 11.10 30.20
C ALA A 605 1.24 10.49 31.60
N PHE A 606 2.26 9.66 31.84
CA PHE A 606 2.39 8.85 33.05
C PHE A 606 3.40 9.40 34.06
N ARG A 607 4.22 10.37 33.67
CA ARG A 607 5.26 10.93 34.53
C ARG A 607 6.16 9.83 35.12
N SER A 608 6.60 8.93 34.30
CA SER A 608 7.49 7.82 34.62
C SER A 608 8.42 7.56 33.44
N ILE A 609 9.69 7.22 33.69
CA ILE A 609 10.64 6.83 32.66
C ILE A 609 10.49 5.34 32.31
N LEU A 610 10.19 4.51 33.33
CA LEU A 610 10.14 3.06 33.13
C LEU A 610 8.92 2.61 32.27
N VAL A 611 7.80 3.35 32.36
CA VAL A 611 6.61 3.07 31.54
C VAL A 611 6.89 3.22 30.05
N PRO A 612 7.40 4.36 29.54
CA PRO A 612 7.76 4.50 28.13
C PRO A 612 8.83 3.51 27.64
N VAL A 613 9.86 3.24 28.47
CA VAL A 613 10.93 2.27 28.10
C VAL A 613 10.34 0.88 27.89
N LYS A 614 9.56 0.38 28.86
CA LYS A 614 8.94 -0.94 28.71
C LYS A 614 7.97 -1.00 27.53
N ALA A 615 7.18 0.07 27.30
CA ALA A 615 6.25 0.19 26.20
C ALA A 615 6.97 0.09 24.86
N ALA A 616 8.04 0.86 24.67
CA ALA A 616 8.85 0.83 23.46
C ALA A 616 9.42 -0.56 23.18
N LEU A 617 9.99 -1.22 24.20
CA LEU A 617 10.57 -2.56 24.04
C LEU A 617 9.52 -3.61 23.69
N MET A 618 8.36 -3.58 24.34
CA MET A 618 7.28 -4.53 24.08
C MET A 618 6.65 -4.33 22.71
N ASN A 619 6.44 -3.08 22.31
CA ASN A 619 5.89 -2.76 20.99
C ASN A 619 6.87 -3.15 19.87
N LEU A 620 8.17 -2.88 20.02
CA LEU A 620 9.17 -3.33 19.05
C LEU A 620 9.19 -4.85 18.91
N LEU A 621 9.07 -5.58 20.02
CA LEU A 621 9.02 -7.04 19.99
C LEU A 621 7.73 -7.57 19.34
N SER A 622 6.58 -6.94 19.61
CA SER A 622 5.29 -7.27 19.00
C SER A 622 5.31 -7.01 17.49
N VAL A 623 5.81 -5.85 17.06
CA VAL A 623 5.94 -5.52 15.64
C VAL A 623 6.93 -6.45 14.94
N GLY A 624 8.06 -6.78 15.58
CA GLY A 624 9.01 -7.77 15.05
C GLY A 624 8.39 -9.13 14.84
N ALA A 625 7.55 -9.59 15.78
CA ALA A 625 6.79 -10.85 15.64
C ALA A 625 5.78 -10.78 14.48
N ALA A 626 5.07 -9.67 14.33
CA ALA A 626 4.13 -9.47 13.23
C ALA A 626 4.85 -9.48 11.87
N TYR A 627 5.98 -8.78 11.74
CA TYR A 627 6.79 -8.81 10.53
C TYR A 627 7.33 -10.20 10.22
N GLY A 628 7.74 -10.95 11.24
CA GLY A 628 8.16 -12.34 11.06
C GLY A 628 7.03 -13.20 10.47
N VAL A 629 5.79 -13.05 10.94
CA VAL A 629 4.63 -13.75 10.38
C VAL A 629 4.34 -13.30 8.94
N VAL A 630 4.37 -11.99 8.66
CA VAL A 630 4.18 -11.48 7.29
C VAL A 630 5.25 -12.05 6.35
N THR A 631 6.53 -12.04 6.76
CA THR A 631 7.63 -12.64 5.99
C THR A 631 7.41 -14.14 5.76
N ALA A 632 6.97 -14.88 6.78
CA ALA A 632 6.70 -16.32 6.66
C ALA A 632 5.58 -16.61 5.66
N VAL A 633 4.50 -15.82 5.69
CA VAL A 633 3.33 -16.04 4.82
C VAL A 633 3.62 -15.59 3.39
N PHE A 634 4.08 -14.37 3.18
CA PHE A 634 4.20 -13.79 1.84
C PHE A 634 5.51 -14.18 1.15
N GLN A 635 6.62 -14.07 1.83
CA GLN A 635 7.93 -14.27 1.21
C GLN A 635 8.39 -15.74 1.22
N LYS A 636 8.07 -16.50 2.30
CA LYS A 636 8.34 -17.95 2.35
C LYS A 636 7.18 -18.81 1.85
N GLY A 637 6.00 -18.22 1.61
CA GLY A 637 4.83 -18.89 1.08
C GLY A 637 4.10 -19.80 2.08
N TRP A 638 4.36 -19.69 3.41
CA TRP A 638 3.71 -20.52 4.40
C TRP A 638 2.21 -20.21 4.50
N GLY A 639 1.38 -21.10 3.96
CA GLY A 639 -0.07 -20.87 3.91
C GLY A 639 -0.53 -19.86 2.86
N ALA A 640 0.32 -19.48 1.90
CA ALA A 640 -0.03 -18.52 0.85
C ALA A 640 -1.26 -18.94 0.03
N GLU A 641 -1.43 -20.25 -0.21
CA GLU A 641 -2.60 -20.81 -0.90
C GLU A 641 -3.92 -20.53 -0.17
N LEU A 642 -3.91 -20.51 1.18
CA LEU A 642 -5.11 -20.24 2.00
C LEU A 642 -5.62 -18.80 1.82
N ILE A 643 -4.74 -17.90 1.45
CA ILE A 643 -5.05 -16.49 1.20
C ILE A 643 -5.17 -16.16 -0.30
N GLY A 644 -5.16 -17.19 -1.15
CA GLY A 644 -5.33 -17.06 -2.60
C GLY A 644 -4.11 -16.44 -3.32
N LEU A 645 -2.90 -16.73 -2.84
CA LEU A 645 -1.64 -16.44 -3.53
C LEU A 645 -1.10 -17.72 -4.16
N ASP A 646 -0.77 -17.68 -5.44
CA ASP A 646 -0.26 -18.84 -6.19
C ASP A 646 1.23 -19.11 -5.90
N HIS A 647 1.97 -18.13 -5.45
CA HIS A 647 3.42 -18.21 -5.18
C HIS A 647 3.85 -17.18 -4.13
N ALA A 648 5.05 -17.36 -3.62
CA ALA A 648 5.67 -16.39 -2.72
C ALA A 648 5.92 -15.05 -3.45
N ILE A 649 5.70 -13.96 -2.75
CA ILE A 649 5.89 -12.59 -3.27
C ILE A 649 6.79 -11.80 -2.31
N PRO A 650 7.59 -10.84 -2.81
CA PRO A 650 8.34 -9.94 -1.94
C PRO A 650 7.41 -9.08 -1.10
N ILE A 651 7.85 -8.68 0.08
CA ILE A 651 7.12 -7.72 0.92
C ILE A 651 7.21 -6.33 0.27
N VAL A 652 6.05 -5.74 0.02
CA VAL A 652 6.00 -4.40 -0.60
C VAL A 652 6.67 -3.38 0.31
N SER A 653 7.64 -2.64 -0.23
CA SER A 653 8.65 -1.89 0.53
C SER A 653 8.07 -0.92 1.55
N PHE A 654 6.97 -0.21 1.24
CA PHE A 654 6.36 0.76 2.15
C PHE A 654 5.45 0.13 3.22
N VAL A 655 5.05 -1.14 3.05
CA VAL A 655 4.14 -1.83 3.99
C VAL A 655 4.73 -1.93 5.40
N PRO A 656 5.97 -2.38 5.61
CA PRO A 656 6.53 -2.44 6.97
C PRO A 656 6.60 -1.08 7.64
N LEU A 657 7.01 -0.05 6.92
CA LEU A 657 7.13 1.29 7.47
C LEU A 657 5.78 1.86 7.92
N LEU A 658 4.76 1.73 7.08
CA LEU A 658 3.40 2.21 7.38
C LEU A 658 2.75 1.35 8.48
N MET A 659 2.89 0.02 8.39
CA MET A 659 2.45 -0.89 9.46
C MET A 659 3.06 -0.52 10.82
N PHE A 660 4.36 -0.20 10.85
CA PHE A 660 5.02 0.21 12.08
C PHE A 660 4.34 1.43 12.70
N ALA A 661 4.12 2.48 11.90
CA ALA A 661 3.47 3.71 12.37
C ALA A 661 2.04 3.46 12.88
N ILE A 662 1.26 2.67 12.13
CA ILE A 662 -0.12 2.31 12.51
C ILE A 662 -0.12 1.49 13.79
N LEU A 663 0.64 0.41 13.84
CA LEU A 663 0.68 -0.51 14.97
C LEU A 663 1.19 0.18 16.24
N PHE A 664 2.24 0.99 16.09
CA PHE A 664 2.79 1.71 17.21
C PHE A 664 1.76 2.68 17.81
N GLY A 665 1.01 3.40 16.95
CA GLY A 665 -0.09 4.25 17.39
C GLY A 665 -1.22 3.48 18.08
N LEU A 666 -1.76 2.44 17.41
CA LEU A 666 -2.86 1.63 17.93
C LEU A 666 -2.49 0.82 19.19
N SER A 667 -1.24 0.36 19.27
CA SER A 667 -0.76 -0.34 20.46
C SER A 667 -0.71 0.58 21.69
N MET A 668 -0.36 1.86 21.52
CA MET A 668 -0.33 2.82 22.61
C MET A 668 -1.69 3.06 23.27
N ASP A 669 -2.75 3.03 22.50
CA ASP A 669 -4.12 3.33 22.96
C ASP A 669 -4.55 2.40 24.09
N TYR A 670 -4.42 1.11 23.86
CA TYR A 670 -4.76 0.10 24.87
C TYR A 670 -3.78 0.10 26.06
N GLU A 671 -2.51 0.41 25.80
CA GLU A 671 -1.53 0.51 26.88
C GLU A 671 -1.86 1.64 27.83
N VAL A 672 -2.21 2.80 27.28
CA VAL A 672 -2.63 3.96 28.05
C VAL A 672 -3.87 3.64 28.87
N PHE A 673 -4.87 2.99 28.26
CA PHE A 673 -6.11 2.61 28.92
C PHE A 673 -5.87 1.62 30.09
N LEU A 674 -5.08 0.58 29.85
CA LEU A 674 -4.74 -0.42 30.88
C LEU A 674 -3.93 0.18 32.02
N LEU A 675 -2.90 0.97 31.69
CA LEU A 675 -2.03 1.60 32.68
C LEU A 675 -2.73 2.71 33.47
N SER A 676 -3.68 3.45 32.87
CA SER A 676 -4.48 4.45 33.55
C SER A 676 -5.28 3.79 34.68
N GLN A 677 -5.95 2.68 34.40
CA GLN A 677 -6.71 1.94 35.41
C GLN A 677 -5.80 1.36 36.52
N MET A 678 -4.63 0.79 36.14
CA MET A 678 -3.67 0.34 37.16
C MET A 678 -3.15 1.49 38.02
N SER A 679 -2.90 2.66 37.43
CA SER A 679 -2.44 3.86 38.13
C SER A 679 -3.50 4.40 39.10
N GLU A 680 -4.77 4.39 38.69
CA GLU A 680 -5.91 4.82 39.52
C GLU A 680 -6.02 3.96 40.78
N HIS A 681 -6.03 2.62 40.64
CA HIS A 681 -6.06 1.70 41.79
C HIS A 681 -4.82 1.85 42.69
N TYR A 682 -3.64 2.04 42.13
CA TYR A 682 -2.41 2.26 42.87
C TYR A 682 -2.46 3.56 43.69
N ARG A 683 -2.90 4.68 43.07
CA ARG A 683 -3.07 5.97 43.74
C ARG A 683 -4.22 5.95 44.77
N GLY A 684 -5.22 5.07 44.58
CA GLY A 684 -6.30 4.80 45.49
C GLY A 684 -5.90 4.00 46.75
N GLY A 685 -4.59 3.61 46.85
CA GLY A 685 -4.07 2.93 48.07
C GLY A 685 -3.96 1.41 47.94
N SER A 686 -4.30 0.81 46.79
CA SER A 686 -4.08 -0.62 46.57
C SER A 686 -2.57 -0.93 46.48
N SER A 687 -2.18 -2.14 46.97
CA SER A 687 -0.80 -2.59 46.79
C SER A 687 -0.44 -2.68 45.29
N PRO A 688 0.85 -2.50 44.89
CA PRO A 688 1.23 -2.51 43.44
C PRO A 688 0.73 -3.73 42.68
N SER A 689 0.85 -4.93 43.23
CA SER A 689 0.39 -6.17 42.62
C SER A 689 -1.13 -6.24 42.52
N ARG A 690 -1.84 -5.75 43.54
CA ARG A 690 -3.31 -5.72 43.57
C ARG A 690 -3.87 -4.72 42.54
N ALA A 691 -3.25 -3.55 42.43
CA ALA A 691 -3.62 -2.54 41.42
C ALA A 691 -3.50 -3.08 40.00
N VAL A 692 -2.47 -3.92 39.70
CA VAL A 692 -2.35 -4.58 38.43
C VAL A 692 -3.46 -5.60 38.19
N VAL A 693 -3.80 -6.42 39.22
CA VAL A 693 -4.85 -7.45 39.12
C VAL A 693 -6.21 -6.78 38.92
N GLU A 694 -6.55 -5.77 39.70
CA GLU A 694 -7.84 -5.05 39.60
C GLU A 694 -7.93 -4.28 38.27
N GLY A 695 -6.85 -3.60 37.83
CA GLY A 695 -6.80 -2.89 36.56
C GLY A 695 -7.02 -3.82 35.38
N LEU A 696 -6.36 -4.99 35.36
CA LEU A 696 -6.55 -5.98 34.30
C LEU A 696 -7.95 -6.63 34.33
N ALA A 697 -8.46 -6.94 35.51
CA ALA A 697 -9.80 -7.52 35.68
C ALA A 697 -10.88 -6.60 35.10
N ASN A 698 -10.76 -5.29 35.36
CA ASN A 698 -11.75 -4.30 34.93
C ASN A 698 -11.65 -3.98 33.42
N THR A 699 -10.45 -4.04 32.82
CA THR A 699 -10.23 -3.65 31.42
C THR A 699 -10.19 -4.81 30.46
N GLY A 700 -9.85 -6.01 30.91
CA GLY A 700 -9.55 -7.17 30.05
C GLY A 700 -10.67 -7.51 29.06
N ARG A 701 -11.93 -7.49 29.51
CA ARG A 701 -13.07 -7.78 28.63
C ARG A 701 -13.24 -6.74 27.53
N VAL A 702 -13.06 -5.47 27.85
CA VAL A 702 -13.23 -4.37 26.87
C VAL A 702 -12.09 -4.42 25.85
N VAL A 703 -10.84 -4.53 26.31
CA VAL A 703 -9.66 -4.62 25.47
C VAL A 703 -9.72 -5.80 24.51
N THR A 704 -10.11 -6.99 25.00
CA THR A 704 -10.21 -8.19 24.14
C THR A 704 -11.36 -8.12 23.14
N SER A 705 -12.50 -7.53 23.50
CA SER A 705 -13.61 -7.33 22.56
C SER A 705 -13.22 -6.36 21.46
N ALA A 706 -12.58 -5.25 21.81
CA ALA A 706 -12.08 -4.23 20.89
C ALA A 706 -11.02 -4.82 19.94
N ALA A 707 -10.05 -5.52 20.48
CA ALA A 707 -9.02 -6.20 19.69
C ALA A 707 -9.61 -7.25 18.73
N LEU A 708 -10.59 -8.03 19.18
CA LEU A 708 -11.25 -9.03 18.34
C LEU A 708 -11.98 -8.38 17.16
N ILE A 709 -12.67 -7.26 17.39
CA ILE A 709 -13.30 -6.48 16.31
C ILE A 709 -12.25 -6.05 15.28
N MET A 710 -11.16 -5.45 15.75
CA MET A 710 -10.10 -4.97 14.85
C MET A 710 -9.43 -6.12 14.11
N VAL A 711 -9.14 -7.24 14.78
CA VAL A 711 -8.58 -8.44 14.14
C VAL A 711 -9.50 -8.93 13.03
N CYS A 712 -10.81 -9.02 13.27
CA CYS A 712 -11.77 -9.47 12.27
C CYS A 712 -11.91 -8.45 11.11
N VAL A 713 -11.94 -7.16 11.42
CA VAL A 713 -12.00 -6.10 10.40
C VAL A 713 -10.75 -6.15 9.51
N PHE A 714 -9.53 -6.21 10.07
CA PHE A 714 -8.32 -6.28 9.26
C PHE A 714 -8.19 -7.63 8.53
N ALA A 715 -8.53 -8.74 9.17
CA ALA A 715 -8.50 -10.06 8.55
C ALA A 715 -9.47 -10.17 7.35
N SER A 716 -10.58 -9.45 7.33
CA SER A 716 -11.50 -9.46 6.19
C SER A 716 -10.86 -8.93 4.91
N PHE A 717 -9.89 -8.03 5.01
CA PHE A 717 -9.16 -7.51 3.86
C PHE A 717 -8.15 -8.50 3.26
N VAL A 718 -7.86 -9.61 3.93
CA VAL A 718 -7.10 -10.74 3.35
C VAL A 718 -7.83 -11.36 2.15
N LEU A 719 -9.15 -11.23 2.11
CA LEU A 719 -9.98 -11.68 0.98
C LEU A 719 -9.92 -10.75 -0.23
N ASN A 720 -9.30 -9.57 -0.09
CA ASN A 720 -9.12 -8.64 -1.21
C ASN A 720 -8.21 -9.22 -2.28
N GLY A 721 -8.43 -8.83 -3.54
CA GLY A 721 -7.62 -9.27 -4.67
C GLY A 721 -6.21 -8.67 -4.71
N ASN A 722 -5.98 -7.51 -4.07
CA ASN A 722 -4.70 -6.80 -4.13
C ASN A 722 -3.71 -7.36 -3.09
N PRO A 723 -2.49 -7.79 -3.50
CA PRO A 723 -1.48 -8.31 -2.58
C PRO A 723 -1.09 -7.34 -1.46
N VAL A 724 -0.98 -6.04 -1.76
CA VAL A 724 -0.65 -5.00 -0.77
C VAL A 724 -1.69 -4.94 0.33
N VAL A 725 -2.97 -4.99 -0.04
CA VAL A 725 -4.09 -4.98 0.92
C VAL A 725 -4.09 -6.24 1.78
N LYS A 726 -3.72 -7.40 1.21
CA LYS A 726 -3.55 -8.65 1.96
C LYS A 726 -2.41 -8.58 2.96
N GLU A 727 -1.27 -7.97 2.58
CA GLU A 727 -0.13 -7.77 3.48
C GLU A 727 -0.53 -6.93 4.70
N PHE A 728 -1.22 -5.79 4.48
CA PHE A 728 -1.76 -4.99 5.58
C PHE A 728 -2.80 -5.75 6.39
N GLY A 729 -3.72 -6.46 5.73
CA GLY A 729 -4.77 -7.23 6.39
C GLY A 729 -4.21 -8.25 7.37
N ILE A 730 -3.28 -9.11 6.93
CA ILE A 730 -2.62 -10.11 7.79
C ILE A 730 -1.74 -9.43 8.81
N GLY A 731 -0.90 -8.50 8.38
CA GLY A 731 0.07 -7.86 9.25
C GLY A 731 -0.58 -7.15 10.43
N LEU A 732 -1.60 -6.34 10.18
CA LEU A 732 -2.33 -5.62 11.23
C LEU A 732 -3.18 -6.56 12.09
N ALA A 733 -3.87 -7.55 11.49
CA ALA A 733 -4.67 -8.51 12.25
C ALA A 733 -3.81 -9.34 13.21
N VAL A 734 -2.70 -9.89 12.74
CA VAL A 734 -1.77 -10.69 13.54
C VAL A 734 -1.10 -9.82 14.62
N ALA A 735 -0.66 -8.62 14.27
CA ALA A 735 -0.03 -7.72 15.23
C ALA A 735 -0.97 -7.36 16.39
N ILE A 736 -2.22 -7.01 16.10
CA ILE A 736 -3.21 -6.69 17.13
C ILE A 736 -3.59 -7.92 17.94
N ALA A 737 -3.71 -9.09 17.31
CA ALA A 737 -3.96 -10.34 18.02
C ALA A 737 -2.82 -10.66 19.02
N ILE A 738 -1.57 -10.52 18.59
CA ILE A 738 -0.37 -10.68 19.43
C ILE A 738 -0.35 -9.65 20.55
N ASP A 739 -0.57 -8.38 20.21
CA ASP A 739 -0.52 -7.27 21.17
C ASP A 739 -1.60 -7.44 22.26
N ALA A 740 -2.84 -7.67 21.87
CA ALA A 740 -3.94 -7.81 22.81
C ALA A 740 -3.82 -9.05 23.72
N THR A 741 -3.30 -10.17 23.19
CA THR A 741 -3.22 -11.43 23.94
C THR A 741 -1.90 -11.57 24.69
N LEU A 742 -0.78 -11.67 23.97
CA LEU A 742 0.53 -11.94 24.57
C LEU A 742 1.10 -10.73 25.28
N VAL A 743 0.99 -9.53 24.68
CA VAL A 743 1.61 -8.35 25.29
C VAL A 743 0.75 -7.81 26.42
N ARG A 744 -0.52 -7.53 26.18
CA ARG A 744 -1.39 -6.82 27.14
C ARG A 744 -2.00 -7.70 28.22
N CYS A 745 -2.41 -8.90 27.86
CA CYS A 745 -3.04 -9.79 28.84
C CYS A 745 -2.01 -10.62 29.63
N LEU A 746 -0.76 -10.70 29.18
CA LEU A 746 0.25 -11.54 29.81
C LEU A 746 1.53 -10.77 30.17
N LEU A 747 2.22 -10.14 29.18
CA LEU A 747 3.55 -9.56 29.36
C LEU A 747 3.51 -8.27 30.17
N VAL A 748 2.64 -7.31 29.81
CA VAL A 748 2.51 -6.00 30.51
C VAL A 748 2.17 -6.18 31.97
N PRO A 749 1.11 -6.92 32.37
CA PRO A 749 0.80 -7.14 33.76
C PRO A 749 1.94 -7.82 34.52
N ALA A 750 2.58 -8.84 33.94
CA ALA A 750 3.68 -9.54 34.56
C ALA A 750 4.88 -8.63 34.85
N VAL A 751 5.26 -7.78 33.89
CA VAL A 751 6.35 -6.82 34.06
C VAL A 751 5.98 -5.73 35.09
N MET A 752 4.73 -5.24 35.08
CA MET A 752 4.27 -4.28 36.08
C MET A 752 4.31 -4.86 37.51
N VAL A 753 3.94 -6.13 37.69
CA VAL A 753 4.07 -6.83 39.01
C VAL A 753 5.55 -6.93 39.41
N LEU A 754 6.47 -7.19 38.49
CA LEU A 754 7.93 -7.28 38.77
C LEU A 754 8.52 -5.91 39.13
N LEU A 755 8.13 -4.87 38.41
CA LEU A 755 8.61 -3.49 38.65
C LEU A 755 8.05 -2.90 39.99
N ARG A 756 6.90 -3.38 40.44
CA ARG A 756 6.22 -2.89 41.63
C ARG A 756 6.04 -1.36 41.63
N GLY A 757 6.25 -0.68 42.76
CA GLY A 757 6.16 0.78 42.87
C GLY A 757 7.22 1.55 42.03
N ARG A 758 8.32 0.89 41.61
CA ARG A 758 9.31 1.52 40.73
C ARG A 758 8.77 1.82 39.33
N ALA A 759 7.72 1.14 38.89
CA ALA A 759 7.07 1.42 37.64
C ALA A 759 6.62 2.89 37.48
N TRP A 760 6.30 3.53 38.59
CA TRP A 760 5.79 4.92 38.64
C TRP A 760 6.89 5.92 39.06
N TRP A 761 8.16 5.52 39.11
CA TRP A 761 9.26 6.35 39.50
C TRP A 761 9.66 7.38 38.42
N MET A 762 9.92 8.61 38.89
CA MET A 762 10.43 9.71 38.08
C MET A 762 11.55 10.45 38.85
N PRO A 763 12.67 10.79 38.20
CA PRO A 763 13.71 11.62 38.78
C PRO A 763 13.21 13.00 39.14
N GLY A 764 13.58 13.52 40.36
CA GLY A 764 13.08 14.79 40.86
C GLY A 764 13.34 16.00 39.96
N VAL A 765 14.41 15.96 39.13
CA VAL A 765 14.68 17.02 38.15
C VAL A 765 13.61 17.06 37.06
N LEU A 766 13.24 15.89 36.51
CA LEU A 766 12.18 15.77 35.51
C LEU A 766 10.80 16.02 36.09
N GLU A 767 10.59 15.69 37.34
CA GLU A 767 9.32 15.92 38.02
C GLU A 767 8.92 17.40 38.08
N ARG A 768 9.92 18.30 38.17
CA ARG A 768 9.73 19.77 38.19
C ARG A 768 9.54 20.37 36.78
N THR A 769 10.11 19.74 35.77
CA THR A 769 10.10 20.29 34.40
C THR A 769 8.96 19.75 33.53
N VAL A 770 8.46 18.56 33.80
CA VAL A 770 7.40 17.91 33.01
C VAL A 770 6.02 18.44 33.45
N PRO A 771 5.23 19.06 32.56
CA PRO A 771 3.91 19.58 32.88
C PRO A 771 2.94 18.48 33.33
N HIS A 772 1.98 18.85 34.19
CA HIS A 772 0.91 17.98 34.68
C HIS A 772 -0.15 17.82 33.59
N ILE A 773 0.00 16.86 32.67
CA ILE A 773 -1.03 16.48 31.72
C ILE A 773 -1.67 15.19 32.24
N SER A 774 -2.71 15.30 33.05
CA SER A 774 -3.48 14.11 33.45
C SER A 774 -4.47 13.75 32.37
N ILE A 775 -4.44 12.47 31.93
CA ILE A 775 -5.34 11.92 30.92
C ILE A 775 -6.73 11.75 31.49
N GLU A 776 -6.82 11.25 32.72
CA GLU A 776 -8.03 11.09 33.50
C GLU A 776 -7.88 11.89 34.82
N ASP A 777 -8.23 13.18 34.81
CA ASP A 777 -8.27 14.01 36.00
C ASP A 777 -9.70 14.05 36.57
N ASP A 778 -10.00 13.12 37.44
CA ASP A 778 -11.27 13.07 38.14
C ASP A 778 -11.44 14.18 39.21
N SER A 779 -10.40 14.99 39.43
CA SER A 779 -10.47 16.08 40.43
C SER A 779 -11.63 17.05 40.15
N PHE A 780 -11.83 17.38 38.86
CA PHE A 780 -12.96 18.19 38.42
C PHE A 780 -14.32 17.51 38.69
N LEU A 781 -14.43 16.22 38.41
CA LEU A 781 -15.65 15.46 38.62
C LEU A 781 -15.92 15.28 40.12
N ARG A 782 -14.91 14.95 40.92
CA ARG A 782 -15.01 14.84 42.40
C ARG A 782 -15.36 16.17 43.05
N GLN A 783 -14.78 17.29 42.63
CA GLN A 783 -15.13 18.63 43.14
C GLN A 783 -16.60 18.97 42.84
N ARG A 784 -17.07 18.57 41.66
CA ARG A 784 -18.44 18.78 41.25
C ARG A 784 -19.42 17.91 42.04
N ASP A 785 -19.06 16.66 42.31
CA ASP A 785 -19.87 15.74 43.12
C ASP A 785 -19.93 16.25 44.60
N ALA A 786 -18.81 16.72 45.14
CA ALA A 786 -18.77 17.34 46.43
C ALA A 786 -19.65 18.63 46.51
N ALA A 787 -19.58 19.46 45.47
CA ALA A 787 -20.42 20.65 45.37
C ALA A 787 -21.92 20.32 45.25
N ALA A 788 -22.26 19.25 44.52
CA ALA A 788 -23.66 18.77 44.40
C ALA A 788 -24.18 18.19 45.73
N ALA A 789 -23.35 17.47 46.49
CA ALA A 789 -23.68 16.93 47.81
C ALA A 789 -23.94 18.06 48.81
N VAL A 790 -23.15 19.13 48.79
CA VAL A 790 -23.33 20.33 49.63
C VAL A 790 -24.60 21.09 49.28
N ALA A 791 -25.01 21.11 48.00
CA ALA A 791 -26.18 21.81 47.49
C ALA A 791 -27.51 21.07 47.75
N GLY A 792 -27.53 19.94 48.48
CA GLY A 792 -28.74 19.16 48.82
C GLY A 792 -29.43 18.48 47.60
N LYS A 793 -28.80 18.43 46.46
CA LYS A 793 -29.24 17.58 45.33
C LYS A 793 -28.66 16.19 45.49
N PRO A 794 -29.50 15.11 45.37
CA PRO A 794 -28.96 13.77 45.51
C PRO A 794 -27.74 13.61 44.59
N ALA A 795 -26.63 13.17 45.20
CA ALA A 795 -25.45 12.79 44.47
C ALA A 795 -25.86 11.74 43.44
N ALA A 796 -25.56 11.96 42.17
CA ALA A 796 -25.73 10.95 41.12
C ALA A 796 -24.95 9.71 41.56
N GLY A 797 -25.64 8.66 41.97
CA GLY A 797 -25.26 7.38 42.55
C GLY A 797 -23.78 7.16 42.85
N SER A 798 -23.45 6.87 44.09
CA SER A 798 -22.20 6.32 44.57
C SER A 798 -21.98 4.89 44.06
#